data_8c1c964e41c53c078812a1da0be6cf90
#
_entry.id   8c1c964e41c53c078812a1da0be6cf90
#
_cell.length_a   1.000
_cell.length_b   1.000
_cell.length_c   1.000
_cell.angle_alpha   90.00
_cell.angle_beta   90.00
_cell.angle_gamma   90.00
#
_symmetry.space_group_name_H-M   'P 1'
#
loop_
_entity.id
_entity.type
_entity.pdbx_description
1 polymer ?
#
loop_
_entity_poly.entity_id
_entity_poly.type
_entity_poly.pdbx_seq_one_letter_code
_entity_poly.pdbx_strand_id
1 'polypeptide(L)'
;MATNSARGNPIGAPEGPPKEGPPPPAVSPETKNTVQNVSTSGATGTHAPGQDAGAAPTAPIKVKSEKELEKERKKAEKLAKFQQKKAAAQAAPAAASSKTKEKKEKKEEEALPEYVEDTPLGEKKRIRSFEDPHYKAYNPVAVESAWGEWWEKQGFYKPEYTADGKVKPEGSFVIVIPPPNVTGALHMGHALGKSLEDILIRWQRMLGKTTLWLPGTDHAGIATQSVVENMLYRRTQQTRHDLGRQKFIETVWDWKDEYHKRITNAFRKMGCSLDWSREAFTMDENLTAAVKEHFVRLHDEKIIYRANRLVNWCSALSTALSNLEVDNKDLNGRTLLDVPGYDKKVEFGVIIHFQYPLEGSDEKIEVATTRIETMLGDTGIAVHPDDKRYTHLVGKFARHPFIEGRKLPIVADPYVDMEFGTGAVKLTPAHDPNDFTLGQKHNLEFINILTDDGLMNENAGPYKGQKRFDVRYTLQDDLKKLGLYVDKKDNPMKVPLCSRSKDVIEPRLKKQWWMKMRSLADDAVKAVQQGEIKIRPESAEKMFFRWMADIQDWCISRQLWWGHQAPVYKAILEGQKGEDADEDDLWFSGRTKEEAEEKAKKALPSKTFTLEQDEDVLDTWFSSGLWPFSTLGWPKQTKDLEDFYPTSLLETGWDIMFFWVARMIMLGIKLTGKVPFKEVYCHSLIRDSDGRKMSKSLGNVIDPLDVIRGITLDDLHAKLLTGNLAASEVKKATAYQKAAFPQGIPECGADALRMTLAAYTTGGSDINFDIKVMHSYRRFANKIYQASKYVLGRLDSNFVPQKTRTLNGKESLAELWIISKMNTAAGVLNETLEEREFMKAANTIYGFIYNSLCDTFIESKLLLYVFVYPCFS
;
A
#
# COMPACT_ATOMS: atom_id res chain seq x y z
N MET A 1 -48.73 38.42 32.88
CA MET A 1 -48.65 38.63 34.34
C MET A 1 -47.27 38.15 34.70
N ALA A 2 -46.29 39.00 34.80
CA ALA A 2 -45.81 39.73 35.98
C ALA A 2 -45.20 38.68 36.99
N THR A 3 -44.01 38.76 37.46
CA THR A 3 -43.01 39.83 37.75
C THR A 3 -41.72 39.17 38.28
N ASN A 4 -40.52 39.65 37.88
CA ASN A 4 -39.47 40.30 38.70
C ASN A 4 -38.93 39.53 39.92
N SER A 5 -37.61 39.53 40.19
CA SER A 5 -36.56 40.59 40.26
C SER A 5 -35.19 39.91 40.54
N ALA A 6 -34.12 40.19 39.94
CA ALA A 6 -33.09 41.22 40.07
C ALA A 6 -32.41 41.43 41.42
N ARG A 7 -31.08 41.27 41.46
CA ARG A 7 -29.99 41.98 42.18
C ARG A 7 -28.70 41.10 42.10
N GLY A 8 -27.56 41.57 41.74
CA GLY A 8 -26.92 42.89 41.68
C GLY A 8 -25.41 42.66 41.95
N ASN A 9 -24.54 43.18 41.09
CA ASN A 9 -23.07 43.25 41.09
C ASN A 9 -22.47 43.83 42.40
N PRO A 10 -21.14 43.77 42.67
CA PRO A 10 -20.17 44.54 41.90
C PRO A 10 -18.75 43.93 41.64
N ILE A 11 -18.22 44.17 40.48
CA ILE A 11 -16.95 44.78 40.06
C ILE A 11 -15.73 44.68 41.00
N GLY A 12 -14.67 44.03 40.58
CA GLY A 12 -13.29 44.16 40.98
C GLY A 12 -12.33 44.14 39.81
N ALA A 13 -11.47 45.17 39.72
CA ALA A 13 -10.58 45.48 38.58
C ALA A 13 -9.35 44.55 38.51
N PRO A 14 -8.54 44.64 37.41
CA PRO A 14 -7.66 43.57 36.95
C PRO A 14 -6.27 43.60 37.58
N GLU A 15 -5.72 42.44 37.91
CA GLU A 15 -4.31 42.23 38.25
C GLU A 15 -3.50 41.93 36.97
N GLY A 16 -2.30 42.51 36.92
CA GLY A 16 -1.37 42.49 35.81
C GLY A 16 -0.63 41.14 35.65
N PRO A 17 0.19 41.01 34.61
CA PRO A 17 0.75 39.72 34.19
C PRO A 17 1.87 39.21 35.08
N PRO A 18 2.05 37.91 35.23
CA PRO A 18 3.16 37.34 36.02
C PRO A 18 4.47 37.38 35.24
N LYS A 19 5.51 37.62 36.01
CA LYS A 19 6.91 37.82 35.62
C LYS A 19 7.50 36.55 35.00
N GLU A 20 8.25 36.74 33.91
CA GLU A 20 9.09 35.74 33.24
C GLU A 20 10.15 35.18 34.24
N GLY A 21 10.27 33.84 34.22
CA GLY A 21 11.37 33.11 34.81
C GLY A 21 12.46 32.85 33.75
N PRO A 22 13.73 32.62 34.19
CA PRO A 22 14.86 32.60 33.28
C PRO A 22 14.88 31.40 32.35
N PRO A 23 15.49 31.53 31.13
CA PRO A 23 15.51 30.46 30.13
C PRO A 23 16.48 29.34 30.51
N PRO A 24 16.20 28.08 30.08
CA PRO A 24 17.12 26.97 30.27
C PRO A 24 18.33 27.05 29.33
N PRO A 25 19.48 26.47 29.72
CA PRO A 25 20.73 26.63 28.99
C PRO A 25 20.75 25.88 27.66
N ALA A 26 21.44 26.47 26.70
CA ALA A 26 21.68 25.94 25.36
C ALA A 26 22.43 24.60 25.39
N VAL A 27 21.93 23.61 24.65
CA VAL A 27 22.61 22.35 24.36
C VAL A 27 23.21 22.43 22.97
N SER A 28 24.52 22.29 22.91
CA SER A 28 25.32 22.24 21.70
C SER A 28 25.13 20.94 20.93
N PRO A 29 25.31 20.93 19.59
CA PRO A 29 25.11 19.73 18.77
C PRO A 29 26.40 18.92 18.67
N GLU A 30 26.36 17.64 19.02
CA GLU A 30 27.24 16.60 18.47
C GLU A 30 26.83 15.22 18.99
N THR A 31 26.37 14.39 18.09
CA THR A 31 26.93 13.01 17.91
C THR A 31 26.22 12.27 16.77
N LYS A 32 26.97 12.05 15.72
CA LYS A 32 26.65 11.12 14.64
C LYS A 32 26.71 9.68 15.18
N ASN A 33 25.65 8.92 15.07
CA ASN A 33 25.69 7.47 15.22
C ASN A 33 25.49 6.79 13.86
N THR A 34 26.60 6.24 13.37
CA THR A 34 26.68 5.36 12.20
C THR A 34 26.30 3.95 12.64
N VAL A 35 25.26 3.38 12.05
CA VAL A 35 24.93 1.96 12.20
C VAL A 35 25.59 1.20 11.06
N GLN A 36 26.59 0.38 11.39
CA GLN A 36 27.20 -0.57 10.47
C GLN A 36 26.40 -1.89 10.45
N ASN A 37 25.94 -2.28 9.27
CA ASN A 37 25.44 -3.60 8.97
C ASN A 37 26.60 -4.55 8.71
N VAL A 38 26.62 -5.66 9.43
CA VAL A 38 27.52 -6.80 9.19
C VAL A 38 26.78 -7.83 8.34
N SER A 39 27.28 -8.05 7.13
CA SER A 39 26.90 -9.20 6.28
C SER A 39 28.00 -10.27 6.37
N THR A 40 27.59 -11.46 6.73
CA THR A 40 28.44 -12.68 6.65
C THR A 40 28.18 -13.39 5.32
N SER A 41 29.22 -13.56 4.52
CA SER A 41 29.26 -14.59 3.49
C SER A 41 30.57 -15.37 3.63
N GLY A 42 30.47 -16.68 3.86
CA GLY A 42 31.60 -17.58 3.80
C GLY A 42 31.83 -18.09 2.38
N ALA A 43 33.09 -18.22 2.01
CA ALA A 43 33.51 -19.06 0.90
C ALA A 43 34.90 -19.59 1.21
N THR A 44 35.06 -20.89 1.08
CA THR A 44 36.25 -21.70 1.21
C THR A 44 37.13 -21.62 -0.05
N GLY A 45 38.46 -21.69 0.12
CA GLY A 45 39.38 -21.91 -1.00
C GLY A 45 40.85 -21.72 -0.61
N THR A 46 41.55 -22.77 -0.55
CA THR A 46 42.97 -23.02 -0.20
C THR A 46 43.96 -22.39 -1.17
N HIS A 47 45.07 -21.86 -0.71
CA HIS A 47 46.50 -22.23 -0.87
C HIS A 47 47.43 -21.06 -0.52
N ALA A 48 48.45 -21.38 0.24
CA ALA A 48 49.61 -20.53 0.60
C ALA A 48 50.80 -20.87 -0.35
N PRO A 49 52.06 -20.31 -0.19
CA PRO A 49 52.59 -19.20 0.60
C PRO A 49 53.59 -18.27 -0.15
N GLY A 50 54.00 -17.19 0.45
CA GLY A 50 55.26 -16.46 0.06
C GLY A 50 55.40 -15.06 0.66
N GLN A 51 56.15 -14.90 1.76
CA GLN A 51 57.13 -13.87 2.18
C GLN A 51 57.06 -12.43 1.63
N ASP A 52 57.07 -11.38 2.35
CA ASP A 52 57.93 -10.77 3.38
C ASP A 52 57.60 -9.28 3.62
N ALA A 53 57.75 -8.87 4.87
CA ALA A 53 58.21 -7.59 5.39
C ALA A 53 57.45 -6.24 5.18
N GLY A 54 57.05 -5.65 6.33
CA GLY A 54 56.85 -4.22 6.46
C GLY A 54 55.93 -3.81 7.62
N ALA A 55 56.51 -3.54 8.79
CA ALA A 55 55.83 -3.14 10.03
C ALA A 55 55.36 -1.68 10.02
N ALA A 56 54.15 -1.45 10.53
CA ALA A 56 53.70 -0.17 11.12
C ALA A 56 52.47 -0.38 12.05
N PRO A 57 52.14 0.49 12.99
CA PRO A 57 51.88 0.16 14.37
C PRO A 57 50.44 -0.17 14.76
N THR A 58 50.30 -1.05 15.74
CA THR A 58 49.09 -1.59 16.35
C THR A 58 48.27 -0.53 17.08
N ALA A 59 46.99 -0.44 16.74
CA ALA A 59 45.96 0.22 17.54
C ALA A 59 45.46 -0.74 18.66
N PRO A 60 45.00 -0.26 19.82
CA PRO A 60 44.74 -1.10 20.98
C PRO A 60 43.47 -1.94 20.83
N ILE A 61 43.63 -3.22 21.14
CA ILE A 61 42.56 -4.23 21.19
C ILE A 61 41.61 -3.88 22.35
N LYS A 62 40.35 -3.62 22.07
CA LYS A 62 39.30 -3.51 23.10
C LYS A 62 39.07 -4.87 23.73
N VAL A 63 39.41 -5.01 25.01
CA VAL A 63 39.12 -6.18 25.83
C VAL A 63 37.61 -6.24 26.06
N LYS A 64 36.98 -7.34 25.65
CA LYS A 64 35.53 -7.58 25.90
C LYS A 64 35.27 -7.71 27.39
N SER A 65 34.15 -7.21 27.86
CA SER A 65 33.75 -7.31 29.26
C SER A 65 33.43 -8.74 29.67
N GLU A 66 33.63 -9.05 30.92
CA GLU A 66 33.41 -10.41 31.48
C GLU A 66 31.98 -10.92 31.24
N LYS A 67 30.99 -10.04 31.22
CA LYS A 67 29.58 -10.33 30.89
C LYS A 67 29.36 -10.72 29.42
N GLU A 68 30.13 -10.17 28.51
CA GLU A 68 30.06 -10.52 27.06
C GLU A 68 30.72 -11.86 26.80
N LEU A 69 31.84 -12.16 27.43
CA LEU A 69 32.50 -13.44 27.36
C LEU A 69 31.65 -14.58 27.95
N GLU A 70 30.95 -14.33 29.06
CA GLU A 70 30.03 -15.30 29.66
C GLU A 70 28.81 -15.56 28.77
N LYS A 71 28.31 -14.56 28.06
CA LYS A 71 27.20 -14.69 27.11
C LYS A 71 27.60 -15.45 25.85
N GLU A 72 28.81 -15.24 25.33
CA GLU A 72 29.38 -16.02 24.24
C GLU A 72 29.63 -17.47 24.64
N ARG A 73 30.14 -17.72 25.85
CA ARG A 73 30.36 -19.09 26.39
C ARG A 73 29.06 -19.86 26.56
N LYS A 74 27.98 -19.23 27.06
CA LYS A 74 26.65 -19.86 27.15
C LYS A 74 26.03 -20.11 25.78
N LYS A 75 26.30 -19.27 24.78
CA LYS A 75 25.84 -19.46 23.39
C LYS A 75 26.61 -20.62 22.70
N ALA A 76 27.90 -20.70 22.92
CA ALA A 76 28.76 -21.79 22.40
C ALA A 76 28.38 -23.14 23.03
N GLU A 77 28.09 -23.18 24.33
CA GLU A 77 27.68 -24.39 25.04
C GLU A 77 26.28 -24.88 24.58
N LYS A 78 25.34 -23.99 24.31
CA LYS A 78 24.03 -24.34 23.69
C LYS A 78 24.21 -24.90 22.28
N LEU A 79 25.12 -24.33 21.50
CA LEU A 79 25.37 -24.75 20.13
C LEU A 79 26.06 -26.16 20.13
N ALA A 80 27.01 -26.38 21.03
CA ALA A 80 27.68 -27.66 21.20
C ALA A 80 26.70 -28.77 21.65
N LYS A 81 25.79 -28.48 22.60
CA LYS A 81 24.73 -29.42 23.02
C LYS A 81 23.73 -29.72 21.90
N PHE A 82 23.45 -28.75 21.03
CA PHE A 82 22.59 -28.96 19.86
C PHE A 82 23.29 -29.83 18.81
N GLN A 83 24.59 -29.58 18.56
CA GLN A 83 25.38 -30.38 17.62
C GLN A 83 25.59 -31.82 18.14
N GLN A 84 25.81 -32.01 19.44
CA GLN A 84 25.87 -33.35 20.07
C GLN A 84 24.55 -34.12 19.96
N LYS A 85 23.42 -33.45 20.18
CA LYS A 85 22.10 -34.07 19.97
C LYS A 85 21.84 -34.43 18.51
N LYS A 86 22.33 -33.65 17.56
CA LYS A 86 22.20 -33.91 16.13
C LYS A 86 23.12 -35.06 15.69
N ALA A 87 24.34 -35.14 16.23
CA ALA A 87 25.29 -36.23 15.99
C ALA A 87 24.83 -37.54 16.64
N ALA A 88 24.26 -37.48 17.84
CA ALA A 88 23.70 -38.67 18.52
C ALA A 88 22.45 -39.20 17.79
N ALA A 89 21.66 -38.32 17.13
CA ALA A 89 20.54 -38.74 16.29
C ALA A 89 20.97 -39.35 14.95
N GLN A 90 22.18 -39.05 14.48
CA GLN A 90 22.75 -39.61 13.24
C GLN A 90 23.61 -40.85 13.46
N ALA A 91 24.02 -41.14 14.69
CA ALA A 91 24.91 -42.23 15.06
C ALA A 91 24.23 -43.45 15.72
N ALA A 92 22.89 -43.53 15.72
CA ALA A 92 22.19 -44.70 16.20
C ALA A 92 22.18 -45.82 15.13
N PRO A 93 22.88 -46.95 15.33
CA PRO A 93 22.79 -48.03 14.38
C PRO A 93 21.42 -48.71 14.46
N ALA A 94 20.89 -49.07 13.30
CA ALA A 94 19.70 -49.89 13.15
C ALA A 94 19.98 -51.29 13.74
N ALA A 95 19.69 -51.48 15.02
CA ALA A 95 19.66 -52.80 15.66
C ALA A 95 18.19 -53.19 15.84
N ALA A 96 17.84 -54.24 15.14
CA ALA A 96 16.57 -54.88 15.15
C ALA A 96 16.09 -55.24 16.56
N SER A 97 14.92 -54.79 16.96
CA SER A 97 14.05 -55.51 17.89
C SER A 97 12.72 -55.75 17.17
N SER A 98 12.61 -56.97 16.69
CA SER A 98 11.37 -57.59 16.25
C SER A 98 10.37 -57.60 17.40
N LYS A 99 9.53 -56.61 17.51
CA LYS A 99 8.21 -56.75 18.10
C LYS A 99 7.22 -56.35 17.00
N THR A 100 6.65 -57.36 16.44
CA THR A 100 5.49 -57.35 15.55
C THR A 100 4.38 -56.53 16.18
N LYS A 101 4.36 -55.22 15.89
CA LYS A 101 3.14 -54.47 15.96
C LYS A 101 2.45 -54.72 14.63
N GLU A 102 1.38 -55.46 14.67
CA GLU A 102 0.42 -55.55 13.59
C GLU A 102 0.17 -54.13 13.07
N LYS A 103 0.64 -53.87 11.87
CA LYS A 103 0.21 -52.73 11.08
C LYS A 103 -1.29 -52.98 10.89
N LYS A 104 -2.16 -52.33 11.70
CA LYS A 104 -3.53 -52.12 11.27
C LYS A 104 -3.42 -51.43 9.92
N GLU A 105 -3.76 -52.17 8.89
CA GLU A 105 -4.03 -51.61 7.57
C GLU A 105 -4.93 -50.41 7.81
N LYS A 106 -4.45 -49.21 7.50
CA LYS A 106 -5.33 -48.06 7.29
C LYS A 106 -6.26 -48.54 6.18
N LYS A 107 -7.51 -48.85 6.51
CA LYS A 107 -8.58 -48.86 5.53
C LYS A 107 -8.42 -47.53 4.81
N GLU A 108 -8.20 -47.55 3.52
CA GLU A 108 -8.40 -46.41 2.66
C GLU A 108 -9.82 -45.96 2.99
N GLU A 109 -9.96 -44.82 3.69
CA GLU A 109 -11.24 -44.17 3.87
C GLU A 109 -11.64 -43.81 2.44
N GLU A 110 -12.69 -44.44 1.92
CA GLU A 110 -13.30 -44.07 0.66
C GLU A 110 -13.49 -42.56 0.70
N ALA A 111 -12.92 -41.85 -0.28
CA ALA A 111 -13.05 -40.43 -0.38
C ALA A 111 -14.54 -40.08 -0.37
N LEU A 112 -14.96 -39.22 0.54
CA LEU A 112 -16.33 -38.75 0.58
C LEU A 112 -16.69 -38.16 -0.78
N PRO A 113 -17.87 -38.44 -1.33
CA PRO A 113 -18.36 -37.79 -2.56
C PRO A 113 -18.35 -36.28 -2.36
N GLU A 114 -18.19 -35.52 -3.44
CA GLU A 114 -18.23 -34.05 -3.39
C GLU A 114 -19.57 -33.60 -2.79
N TYR A 115 -19.50 -32.64 -1.83
CA TYR A 115 -20.71 -32.11 -1.21
C TYR A 115 -21.46 -31.22 -2.21
N VAL A 116 -22.70 -31.54 -2.46
CA VAL A 116 -23.62 -30.71 -3.27
C VAL A 116 -24.65 -30.05 -2.37
N GLU A 117 -24.69 -28.72 -2.44
CA GLU A 117 -25.69 -27.91 -1.76
C GLU A 117 -27.00 -27.91 -2.54
N ASP A 118 -28.09 -28.32 -1.92
CA ASP A 118 -29.44 -28.44 -2.53
C ASP A 118 -30.44 -27.41 -2.02
N THR A 119 -29.99 -26.50 -1.13
CA THR A 119 -30.82 -25.40 -0.65
C THR A 119 -31.06 -24.39 -1.78
N PRO A 120 -32.33 -24.05 -2.12
CA PRO A 120 -32.61 -23.00 -3.11
C PRO A 120 -31.96 -21.66 -2.76
N LEU A 121 -31.52 -20.92 -3.77
CA LEU A 121 -30.79 -19.67 -3.58
C LEU A 121 -31.57 -18.66 -2.72
N GLY A 122 -30.96 -18.20 -1.65
CA GLY A 122 -31.53 -17.24 -0.71
C GLY A 122 -32.60 -17.81 0.21
N GLU A 123 -32.75 -19.14 0.30
CA GLU A 123 -33.54 -19.81 1.32
C GLU A 123 -32.67 -20.21 2.54
N LYS A 124 -33.33 -20.33 3.70
CA LYS A 124 -32.64 -20.75 4.92
C LYS A 124 -32.21 -22.21 4.79
N LYS A 125 -30.93 -22.45 4.99
CA LYS A 125 -30.35 -23.79 4.93
C LYS A 125 -31.02 -24.73 5.91
N ARG A 126 -31.35 -25.93 5.43
CA ARG A 126 -31.83 -27.03 6.26
C ARG A 126 -30.63 -27.85 6.76
N ILE A 127 -30.51 -27.97 8.08
CA ILE A 127 -29.47 -28.79 8.68
C ILE A 127 -29.85 -30.26 8.43
N ARG A 128 -28.95 -30.98 7.74
CA ARG A 128 -29.12 -32.43 7.51
C ARG A 128 -28.80 -33.21 8.77
N SER A 129 -29.16 -34.49 8.79
CA SER A 129 -28.85 -35.39 9.92
C SER A 129 -27.35 -35.40 10.20
N PHE A 130 -26.99 -35.48 11.50
CA PHE A 130 -25.60 -35.67 11.94
C PHE A 130 -25.02 -37.04 11.55
N GLU A 131 -25.86 -37.96 11.06
CA GLU A 131 -25.43 -39.27 10.52
C GLU A 131 -24.99 -39.16 9.04
N ASP A 132 -25.33 -38.07 8.34
CA ASP A 132 -24.82 -37.79 7.00
C ASP A 132 -23.28 -37.71 7.04
N PRO A 133 -22.58 -38.42 6.16
CA PRO A 133 -21.11 -38.48 6.14
C PRO A 133 -20.45 -37.10 6.12
N HIS A 134 -21.06 -36.10 5.44
CA HIS A 134 -20.55 -34.72 5.35
C HIS A 134 -20.71 -33.94 6.66
N TYR A 135 -21.56 -34.39 7.60
CA TYR A 135 -21.82 -33.76 8.90
C TYR A 135 -21.27 -34.57 10.08
N LYS A 136 -20.57 -35.70 9.85
CA LYS A 136 -19.88 -36.43 10.93
C LYS A 136 -18.79 -35.64 11.60
N ALA A 137 -18.01 -34.86 10.81
CA ALA A 137 -17.00 -33.93 11.26
C ALA A 137 -17.22 -32.55 10.63
N TYR A 138 -16.51 -31.53 11.13
CA TYR A 138 -16.58 -30.21 10.52
C TYR A 138 -16.07 -30.26 9.07
N ASN A 139 -16.99 -30.08 8.15
CA ASN A 139 -16.74 -29.93 6.72
C ASN A 139 -17.03 -28.48 6.32
N PRO A 140 -16.02 -27.67 5.98
CA PRO A 140 -16.22 -26.24 5.69
C PRO A 140 -17.24 -26.01 4.58
N VAL A 141 -17.16 -26.75 3.46
CA VAL A 141 -18.10 -26.58 2.33
C VAL A 141 -19.53 -26.84 2.76
N ALA A 142 -19.75 -27.92 3.51
CA ALA A 142 -21.09 -28.29 4.00
C ALA A 142 -21.59 -27.28 5.06
N VAL A 143 -20.73 -26.73 5.90
CA VAL A 143 -21.13 -25.79 6.96
C VAL A 143 -21.36 -24.38 6.42
N GLU A 144 -20.51 -23.89 5.51
CA GLU A 144 -20.49 -22.50 5.07
C GLU A 144 -21.48 -22.21 3.92
N SER A 145 -21.90 -23.20 3.15
CA SER A 145 -22.77 -23.04 1.96
C SER A 145 -24.17 -22.53 2.33
N ALA A 146 -24.79 -21.80 1.40
CA ALA A 146 -26.16 -21.27 1.41
C ALA A 146 -26.51 -20.19 2.44
N TRP A 147 -25.69 -20.00 3.51
CA TRP A 147 -26.00 -19.01 4.54
C TRP A 147 -25.84 -17.57 4.06
N GLY A 148 -24.80 -17.27 3.28
CA GLY A 148 -24.50 -15.91 2.82
C GLY A 148 -25.64 -15.31 2.01
N GLU A 149 -26.16 -16.06 1.04
CA GLU A 149 -27.27 -15.65 0.19
C GLU A 149 -28.57 -15.46 0.98
N TRP A 150 -28.81 -16.31 1.98
CA TRP A 150 -29.96 -16.16 2.85
C TRP A 150 -29.85 -14.93 3.75
N TRP A 151 -28.68 -14.68 4.39
CA TRP A 151 -28.46 -13.51 5.24
C TRP A 151 -28.58 -12.21 4.44
N GLU A 152 -28.06 -12.17 3.20
CA GLU A 152 -28.19 -11.02 2.30
C GLU A 152 -29.66 -10.75 1.95
N LYS A 153 -30.42 -11.80 1.60
CA LYS A 153 -31.87 -11.72 1.29
C LYS A 153 -32.70 -11.25 2.50
N GLN A 154 -32.33 -11.66 3.72
CA GLN A 154 -32.98 -11.20 4.96
C GLN A 154 -32.62 -9.74 5.33
N GLY A 155 -31.64 -9.14 4.66
CA GLY A 155 -31.19 -7.79 4.95
C GLY A 155 -30.37 -7.64 6.23
N PHE A 156 -29.80 -8.71 6.78
CA PHE A 156 -29.03 -8.69 8.02
C PHE A 156 -27.74 -7.87 7.94
N TYR A 157 -27.30 -7.56 6.73
CA TYR A 157 -26.11 -6.72 6.49
C TYR A 157 -26.41 -5.23 6.41
N LYS A 158 -27.71 -4.87 6.26
CA LYS A 158 -28.17 -3.47 6.17
C LYS A 158 -28.16 -2.80 7.53
N PRO A 159 -27.99 -1.47 7.56
CA PRO A 159 -28.19 -0.70 8.80
C PRO A 159 -29.58 -0.93 9.38
N GLU A 160 -29.62 -1.27 10.67
CA GLU A 160 -30.87 -1.45 11.41
C GLU A 160 -31.20 -0.15 12.15
N TYR A 161 -32.33 0.43 11.84
CA TYR A 161 -32.84 1.67 12.44
C TYR A 161 -33.90 1.41 13.50
N THR A 162 -34.26 2.41 14.27
CA THR A 162 -35.47 2.43 15.11
C THR A 162 -36.73 2.41 14.25
N ALA A 163 -37.86 2.13 14.84
CA ALA A 163 -39.15 2.06 14.15
C ALA A 163 -39.57 3.38 13.45
N ASP A 164 -39.06 4.51 13.94
CA ASP A 164 -39.24 5.85 13.32
C ASP A 164 -38.13 6.21 12.30
N GLY A 165 -37.30 5.24 11.92
CA GLY A 165 -36.30 5.40 10.85
C GLY A 165 -35.07 6.20 11.25
N LYS A 166 -34.76 6.32 12.55
CA LYS A 166 -33.59 7.00 13.08
C LYS A 166 -32.49 6.03 13.48
N VAL A 167 -31.27 6.54 13.57
CA VAL A 167 -30.14 5.84 14.20
C VAL A 167 -30.52 5.43 15.62
N LYS A 168 -30.16 4.20 16.01
CA LYS A 168 -30.47 3.68 17.36
C LYS A 168 -29.82 4.52 18.48
N PRO A 169 -30.38 4.52 19.71
CA PRO A 169 -29.83 5.29 20.83
C PRO A 169 -28.37 4.94 21.17
N GLU A 170 -27.93 3.72 20.90
CA GLU A 170 -26.58 3.22 21.08
C GLU A 170 -25.58 3.86 20.08
N GLY A 171 -26.10 4.61 19.11
CA GLY A 171 -25.35 5.31 18.08
C GLY A 171 -25.12 4.50 16.80
N SER A 172 -24.30 5.07 15.90
CA SER A 172 -23.88 4.40 14.68
C SER A 172 -22.45 3.89 14.76
N PHE A 173 -22.14 2.86 13.95
CA PHE A 173 -20.76 2.42 13.69
C PHE A 173 -20.60 2.13 12.21
N VAL A 174 -19.71 2.87 11.56
CA VAL A 174 -19.59 2.91 10.10
C VAL A 174 -18.15 2.64 9.68
N ILE A 175 -17.98 1.69 8.77
CA ILE A 175 -16.73 1.45 8.06
C ILE A 175 -17.03 1.52 6.55
N VAL A 176 -16.27 2.34 5.83
CA VAL A 176 -16.16 2.24 4.37
C VAL A 176 -14.88 1.47 4.06
N ILE A 177 -14.98 0.39 3.28
CA ILE A 177 -13.79 -0.44 3.04
C ILE A 177 -12.73 0.32 2.27
N PRO A 178 -11.41 0.04 2.47
CA PRO A 178 -10.43 0.32 1.43
C PRO A 178 -10.84 -0.38 0.15
N PRO A 179 -11.21 0.36 -0.91
CA PRO A 179 -11.74 -0.26 -2.12
C PRO A 179 -10.61 -0.98 -2.87
N PRO A 180 -10.67 -2.31 -3.07
CA PRO A 180 -9.64 -2.99 -3.83
C PRO A 180 -9.56 -2.49 -5.26
N ASN A 181 -8.33 -2.38 -5.76
CA ASN A 181 -8.05 -2.02 -7.13
C ASN A 181 -8.48 -3.14 -8.08
N VAL A 182 -9.17 -2.83 -9.18
CA VAL A 182 -9.58 -3.82 -10.20
C VAL A 182 -8.41 -4.30 -11.07
N THR A 183 -7.21 -4.36 -10.51
CA THR A 183 -5.97 -4.80 -11.19
C THR A 183 -5.76 -6.32 -11.19
N GLY A 184 -6.57 -7.06 -10.45
CA GLY A 184 -6.42 -8.51 -10.32
C GLY A 184 -7.19 -9.10 -9.13
N ALA A 185 -7.03 -10.41 -8.92
CA ALA A 185 -7.62 -11.11 -7.78
C ALA A 185 -7.07 -10.61 -6.44
N LEU A 186 -7.84 -10.84 -5.37
CA LEU A 186 -7.46 -10.51 -4.00
C LEU A 186 -6.25 -11.34 -3.54
N HIS A 187 -5.60 -10.86 -2.48
CA HIS A 187 -4.52 -11.56 -1.78
C HIS A 187 -4.76 -11.54 -0.27
N MET A 188 -3.92 -12.26 0.49
CA MET A 188 -4.08 -12.42 1.94
C MET A 188 -4.12 -11.11 2.73
N GLY A 189 -3.48 -10.03 2.23
CA GLY A 189 -3.59 -8.70 2.85
C GLY A 189 -5.01 -8.14 2.82
N HIS A 190 -5.73 -8.31 1.70
CA HIS A 190 -7.15 -7.94 1.64
C HIS A 190 -8.00 -8.81 2.59
N ALA A 191 -7.70 -10.11 2.66
CA ALA A 191 -8.41 -11.01 3.57
C ALA A 191 -8.21 -10.63 5.03
N LEU A 192 -7.01 -10.18 5.41
CA LEU A 192 -6.72 -9.68 6.75
C LEU A 192 -7.60 -8.47 7.08
N GLY A 193 -7.48 -7.38 6.32
CA GLY A 193 -8.25 -6.17 6.59
C GLY A 193 -9.75 -6.45 6.67
N LYS A 194 -10.29 -7.18 5.68
CA LYS A 194 -11.72 -7.50 5.68
C LYS A 194 -12.15 -8.39 6.84
N SER A 195 -11.28 -9.28 7.32
CA SER A 195 -11.58 -10.07 8.53
C SER A 195 -11.65 -9.21 9.79
N LEU A 196 -10.72 -8.25 9.94
CA LEU A 196 -10.70 -7.34 11.08
C LEU A 196 -11.89 -6.38 11.07
N GLU A 197 -12.22 -5.79 9.93
CA GLU A 197 -13.38 -4.92 9.77
C GLU A 197 -14.68 -5.67 10.10
N ASP A 198 -14.87 -6.89 9.58
CA ASP A 198 -16.08 -7.68 9.83
C ASP A 198 -16.23 -8.09 11.30
N ILE A 199 -15.12 -8.42 11.99
CA ILE A 199 -15.13 -8.66 13.44
C ILE A 199 -15.70 -7.44 14.17
N LEU A 200 -15.21 -6.25 13.85
CA LEU A 200 -15.66 -5.01 14.50
C LEU A 200 -17.11 -4.68 14.15
N ILE A 201 -17.53 -4.81 12.91
CA ILE A 201 -18.91 -4.56 12.49
C ILE A 201 -19.88 -5.51 13.20
N ARG A 202 -19.57 -6.82 13.26
CA ARG A 202 -20.40 -7.80 13.94
C ARG A 202 -20.45 -7.57 15.46
N TRP A 203 -19.32 -7.23 16.06
CA TRP A 203 -19.23 -6.88 17.48
C TRP A 203 -20.10 -5.65 17.80
N GLN A 204 -19.99 -4.57 17.02
CA GLN A 204 -20.78 -3.35 17.23
C GLN A 204 -22.28 -3.57 16.96
N ARG A 205 -22.62 -4.46 16.01
CA ARG A 205 -24.01 -4.89 15.79
C ARG A 205 -24.57 -5.64 17.02
N MET A 206 -23.77 -6.51 17.64
CA MET A 206 -24.13 -7.19 18.89
C MET A 206 -24.30 -6.24 20.06
N LEU A 207 -23.63 -5.08 20.06
CA LEU A 207 -23.78 -4.01 21.05
C LEU A 207 -25.01 -3.12 20.77
N GLY A 208 -25.82 -3.44 19.77
CA GLY A 208 -27.09 -2.76 19.48
C GLY A 208 -26.99 -1.54 18.57
N LYS A 209 -25.80 -1.20 18.03
CA LYS A 209 -25.62 -0.01 17.18
C LYS A 209 -26.22 -0.18 15.78
N THR A 210 -26.59 0.94 15.17
CA THR A 210 -26.85 1.02 13.73
C THR A 210 -25.53 0.91 12.99
N THR A 211 -25.26 -0.24 12.34
CA THR A 211 -23.96 -0.49 11.69
C THR A 211 -24.07 -0.41 10.18
N LEU A 212 -23.10 0.26 9.53
CA LEU A 212 -22.92 0.24 8.08
C LEU A 212 -21.51 -0.22 7.73
N TRP A 213 -21.40 -1.24 6.90
CA TRP A 213 -20.15 -1.66 6.29
C TRP A 213 -20.29 -1.60 4.77
N LEU A 214 -19.75 -0.55 4.16
CA LEU A 214 -19.96 -0.18 2.77
C LEU A 214 -18.91 -0.81 1.86
N PRO A 215 -19.31 -1.66 0.87
CA PRO A 215 -18.40 -2.24 -0.11
C PRO A 215 -18.10 -1.32 -1.29
N GLY A 216 -17.02 -1.62 -2.00
CA GLY A 216 -16.73 -1.01 -3.30
C GLY A 216 -15.37 -1.41 -3.85
N THR A 217 -15.06 -0.88 -5.05
CA THR A 217 -13.81 -1.10 -5.77
C THR A 217 -13.27 0.19 -6.37
N ASP A 218 -11.95 0.23 -6.59
CA ASP A 218 -11.26 1.39 -7.16
C ASP A 218 -10.83 1.12 -8.61
N HIS A 219 -11.01 2.12 -9.48
CA HIS A 219 -10.59 2.07 -10.88
C HIS A 219 -9.07 2.01 -11.06
N ALA A 220 -8.31 2.51 -10.08
CA ALA A 220 -6.84 2.42 -9.98
C ALA A 220 -6.06 2.91 -11.21
N GLY A 221 -6.57 3.90 -11.92
CA GLY A 221 -5.95 4.65 -13.02
C GLY A 221 -4.80 3.94 -13.74
N ILE A 222 -3.57 4.41 -13.48
CA ILE A 222 -2.33 3.90 -14.10
C ILE A 222 -2.13 2.39 -13.90
N ALA A 223 -2.51 1.85 -12.74
CA ALA A 223 -2.26 0.43 -12.45
C ALA A 223 -3.16 -0.48 -13.28
N THR A 224 -4.45 -0.16 -13.41
CA THR A 224 -5.41 -0.91 -14.22
C THR A 224 -5.08 -0.75 -15.71
N GLN A 225 -4.82 0.47 -16.18
CA GLN A 225 -4.43 0.69 -17.57
C GLN A 225 -3.20 -0.13 -17.95
N SER A 226 -2.14 -0.08 -17.15
CA SER A 226 -0.90 -0.85 -17.42
C SER A 226 -1.13 -2.35 -17.47
N VAL A 227 -2.00 -2.89 -16.62
CA VAL A 227 -2.33 -4.32 -16.62
C VAL A 227 -3.09 -4.70 -17.90
N VAL A 228 -4.05 -3.89 -18.33
CA VAL A 228 -4.83 -4.13 -19.55
C VAL A 228 -3.99 -3.96 -20.80
N GLU A 229 -3.10 -2.95 -20.87
CA GLU A 229 -2.13 -2.79 -21.96
C GLU A 229 -1.23 -4.02 -22.09
N ASN A 230 -0.70 -4.51 -20.97
CA ASN A 230 0.13 -5.71 -20.97
C ASN A 230 -0.66 -6.96 -21.42
N MET A 231 -1.91 -7.09 -20.99
CA MET A 231 -2.79 -8.18 -21.43
C MET A 231 -3.10 -8.10 -22.93
N LEU A 232 -3.42 -6.92 -23.42
CA LEU A 232 -3.69 -6.66 -24.83
C LEU A 232 -2.48 -7.02 -25.69
N TYR A 233 -1.31 -6.48 -25.34
CA TYR A 233 -0.08 -6.75 -26.10
C TYR A 233 0.28 -8.24 -26.14
N ARG A 234 0.10 -8.98 -25.04
CA ARG A 234 0.36 -10.43 -24.99
C ARG A 234 -0.60 -11.25 -25.82
N ARG A 235 -1.88 -10.87 -25.84
CA ARG A 235 -2.92 -11.63 -26.56
C ARG A 235 -2.94 -11.33 -28.05
N THR A 236 -2.73 -10.07 -28.44
CA THR A 236 -2.96 -9.59 -29.80
C THR A 236 -1.75 -8.91 -30.44
N GLN A 237 -0.65 -8.68 -29.69
CA GLN A 237 0.52 -7.89 -30.08
C GLN A 237 0.16 -6.44 -30.47
N GLN A 238 -0.96 -5.92 -29.97
CA GLN A 238 -1.44 -4.56 -30.20
C GLN A 238 -1.20 -3.68 -28.98
N THR A 239 -0.95 -2.40 -29.25
CA THR A 239 -0.88 -1.34 -28.25
C THR A 239 -2.22 -0.63 -28.14
N ARG A 240 -2.39 0.21 -27.12
CA ARG A 240 -3.59 1.07 -27.00
C ARG A 240 -3.75 2.01 -28.21
N HIS A 241 -2.63 2.44 -28.82
CA HIS A 241 -2.64 3.34 -29.97
C HIS A 241 -3.15 2.64 -31.24
N ASP A 242 -2.89 1.34 -31.38
CA ASP A 242 -3.43 0.55 -32.49
C ASP A 242 -4.94 0.34 -32.40
N LEU A 243 -5.48 0.24 -31.17
CA LEU A 243 -6.91 0.12 -30.92
C LEU A 243 -7.67 1.45 -31.06
N GLY A 244 -7.02 2.55 -30.67
CA GLY A 244 -7.66 3.85 -30.46
C GLY A 244 -8.36 3.97 -29.09
N ARG A 245 -8.54 5.22 -28.63
CA ARG A 245 -8.98 5.54 -27.25
C ARG A 245 -10.30 4.85 -26.87
N GLN A 246 -11.31 4.92 -27.71
CA GLN A 246 -12.64 4.40 -27.38
C GLN A 246 -12.63 2.88 -27.15
N LYS A 247 -12.10 2.11 -28.12
CA LYS A 247 -12.06 0.64 -28.01
C LYS A 247 -11.16 0.17 -26.86
N PHE A 248 -10.09 0.90 -26.60
CA PHE A 248 -9.25 0.59 -25.46
C PHE A 248 -10.00 0.80 -24.13
N ILE A 249 -10.73 1.90 -23.97
CA ILE A 249 -11.55 2.16 -22.77
C ILE A 249 -12.62 1.08 -22.61
N GLU A 250 -13.31 0.67 -23.68
CA GLU A 250 -14.27 -0.45 -23.65
C GLU A 250 -13.60 -1.73 -23.13
N THR A 251 -12.40 -2.05 -23.63
CA THR A 251 -11.62 -3.21 -23.13
C THR A 251 -11.29 -3.11 -21.65
N VAL A 252 -11.03 -1.89 -21.14
CA VAL A 252 -10.77 -1.68 -19.70
C VAL A 252 -12.06 -1.86 -18.88
N TRP A 253 -13.22 -1.45 -19.39
CA TRP A 253 -14.51 -1.69 -18.74
C TRP A 253 -14.84 -3.17 -18.66
N ASP A 254 -14.62 -3.95 -19.73
CA ASP A 254 -14.79 -5.41 -19.71
C ASP A 254 -13.88 -6.08 -18.66
N TRP A 255 -12.62 -5.64 -18.60
CA TRP A 255 -11.67 -6.08 -17.57
C TRP A 255 -12.17 -5.74 -16.16
N LYS A 256 -12.61 -4.52 -15.94
CA LYS A 256 -13.17 -4.06 -14.65
C LYS A 256 -14.34 -4.94 -14.23
N ASP A 257 -15.29 -5.21 -15.13
CA ASP A 257 -16.48 -6.02 -14.80
C ASP A 257 -16.12 -7.46 -14.43
N GLU A 258 -15.15 -8.04 -15.09
CA GLU A 258 -14.64 -9.37 -14.75
C GLU A 258 -14.02 -9.40 -13.37
N TYR A 259 -13.09 -8.48 -13.09
CA TYR A 259 -12.36 -8.48 -11.82
C TYR A 259 -13.20 -7.98 -10.65
N HIS A 260 -14.10 -7.04 -10.87
CA HIS A 260 -15.08 -6.61 -9.88
C HIS A 260 -15.92 -7.80 -9.39
N LYS A 261 -16.46 -8.61 -10.30
CA LYS A 261 -17.19 -9.84 -9.96
C LYS A 261 -16.34 -10.84 -9.18
N ARG A 262 -15.06 -11.00 -9.53
CA ARG A 262 -14.13 -11.89 -8.81
C ARG A 262 -13.88 -11.41 -7.39
N ILE A 263 -13.66 -10.11 -7.21
CA ILE A 263 -13.41 -9.47 -5.91
C ILE A 263 -14.63 -9.62 -5.00
N THR A 264 -15.81 -9.25 -5.47
CA THR A 264 -17.05 -9.30 -4.68
C THR A 264 -17.46 -10.73 -4.33
N ASN A 265 -17.27 -11.69 -5.25
CA ASN A 265 -17.45 -13.09 -4.94
C ASN A 265 -16.49 -13.60 -3.87
N ALA A 266 -15.22 -13.16 -3.90
CA ALA A 266 -14.26 -13.55 -2.87
C ALA A 266 -14.66 -13.03 -1.47
N PHE A 267 -15.14 -11.80 -1.35
CA PHE A 267 -15.65 -11.27 -0.10
C PHE A 267 -16.89 -12.02 0.40
N ARG A 268 -17.83 -12.37 -0.49
CA ARG A 268 -18.99 -13.20 -0.13
C ARG A 268 -18.56 -14.58 0.38
N LYS A 269 -17.60 -15.23 -0.28
CA LYS A 269 -17.07 -16.53 0.15
C LYS A 269 -16.23 -16.47 1.43
N MET A 270 -15.68 -15.33 1.76
CA MET A 270 -15.05 -15.07 3.07
C MET A 270 -16.08 -14.84 4.18
N GLY A 271 -17.36 -14.70 3.87
CA GLY A 271 -18.43 -14.43 4.83
C GLY A 271 -18.46 -12.98 5.32
N CYS A 272 -17.98 -12.03 4.53
CA CYS A 272 -18.02 -10.61 4.86
C CYS A 272 -19.46 -10.06 4.89
N SER A 273 -19.87 -9.43 5.99
CA SER A 273 -21.22 -8.92 6.20
C SER A 273 -21.41 -7.48 5.65
N LEU A 274 -21.00 -7.28 4.40
CA LEU A 274 -21.06 -6.01 3.67
C LEU A 274 -22.50 -5.70 3.20
N ASP A 275 -22.89 -4.42 3.24
CA ASP A 275 -24.16 -3.97 2.67
C ASP A 275 -24.05 -3.82 1.14
N TRP A 276 -24.27 -4.91 0.44
CA TRP A 276 -24.17 -4.99 -1.03
C TRP A 276 -25.15 -4.08 -1.77
N SER A 277 -26.19 -3.58 -1.10
CA SER A 277 -27.12 -2.63 -1.73
C SER A 277 -26.53 -1.22 -1.87
N ARG A 278 -25.39 -0.96 -1.20
CA ARG A 278 -24.62 0.29 -1.27
C ARG A 278 -23.25 0.12 -1.94
N GLU A 279 -23.06 -0.98 -2.68
CA GLU A 279 -21.83 -1.20 -3.43
C GLU A 279 -21.52 -0.03 -4.35
N ALA A 280 -20.26 0.45 -4.35
CA ALA A 280 -19.82 1.60 -5.11
C ALA A 280 -18.54 1.31 -5.91
N PHE A 281 -18.41 1.94 -7.05
CA PHE A 281 -17.19 1.97 -7.85
C PHE A 281 -16.74 3.42 -8.04
N THR A 282 -15.45 3.72 -7.90
CA THR A 282 -14.94 5.10 -7.91
C THR A 282 -15.28 5.90 -9.17
N MET A 283 -15.69 5.24 -10.28
CA MET A 283 -16.15 5.90 -11.51
C MET A 283 -17.67 5.83 -11.71
N ASP A 284 -18.44 5.48 -10.70
CA ASP A 284 -19.89 5.59 -10.77
C ASP A 284 -20.33 7.06 -10.96
N GLU A 285 -21.50 7.27 -11.50
CA GLU A 285 -21.99 8.60 -11.87
C GLU A 285 -22.00 9.59 -10.69
N ASN A 286 -22.49 9.16 -9.53
CA ASN A 286 -22.53 9.99 -8.32
C ASN A 286 -21.12 10.30 -7.77
N LEU A 287 -20.18 9.35 -7.83
CA LEU A 287 -18.78 9.57 -7.42
C LEU A 287 -18.04 10.43 -8.44
N THR A 288 -18.32 10.27 -9.73
CA THR A 288 -17.79 11.15 -10.79
C THR A 288 -18.28 12.59 -10.60
N ALA A 289 -19.54 12.78 -10.21
CA ALA A 289 -20.06 14.11 -9.87
C ALA A 289 -19.31 14.72 -8.67
N ALA A 290 -18.99 13.92 -7.66
CA ALA A 290 -18.17 14.35 -6.52
C ALA A 290 -16.76 14.76 -6.94
N VAL A 291 -16.12 14.03 -7.85
CA VAL A 291 -14.79 14.37 -8.39
C VAL A 291 -14.83 15.71 -9.14
N LYS A 292 -15.85 15.93 -9.97
CA LYS A 292 -16.03 17.20 -10.68
C LYS A 292 -16.23 18.36 -9.70
N GLU A 293 -17.10 18.19 -8.69
CA GLU A 293 -17.32 19.19 -7.64
C GLU A 293 -16.03 19.54 -6.91
N HIS A 294 -15.26 18.53 -6.51
CA HIS A 294 -13.95 18.69 -5.86
C HIS A 294 -12.99 19.53 -6.70
N PHE A 295 -12.80 19.18 -7.98
CA PHE A 295 -11.89 19.90 -8.86
C PHE A 295 -12.34 21.35 -9.07
N VAL A 296 -13.59 21.56 -9.44
CA VAL A 296 -14.13 22.90 -9.76
C VAL A 296 -14.03 23.82 -8.54
N ARG A 297 -14.44 23.35 -7.35
CA ARG A 297 -14.41 24.15 -6.13
C ARG A 297 -12.96 24.56 -5.78
N LEU A 298 -12.02 23.65 -5.81
CA LEU A 298 -10.63 23.96 -5.45
C LEU A 298 -9.90 24.75 -6.55
N HIS A 299 -10.30 24.63 -7.80
CA HIS A 299 -9.79 25.47 -8.88
C HIS A 299 -10.30 26.91 -8.73
N ASP A 300 -11.58 27.11 -8.47
CA ASP A 300 -12.17 28.43 -8.21
C ASP A 300 -11.52 29.12 -7.00
N GLU A 301 -11.11 28.34 -5.97
CA GLU A 301 -10.36 28.82 -4.80
C GLU A 301 -8.84 28.99 -5.06
N LYS A 302 -8.36 28.73 -6.27
CA LYS A 302 -6.92 28.79 -6.65
C LYS A 302 -6.01 27.88 -5.81
N ILE A 303 -6.56 26.81 -5.25
CA ILE A 303 -5.83 25.71 -4.62
C ILE A 303 -5.33 24.75 -5.70
N ILE A 304 -6.17 24.44 -6.70
CA ILE A 304 -5.74 23.78 -7.93
C ILE A 304 -5.28 24.86 -8.91
N TYR A 305 -4.12 24.65 -9.53
CA TYR A 305 -3.50 25.57 -10.47
C TYR A 305 -2.71 24.82 -11.53
N ARG A 306 -2.44 25.46 -12.66
CA ARG A 306 -1.61 24.92 -13.74
C ARG A 306 -0.21 25.52 -13.66
N ALA A 307 0.83 24.70 -13.79
CA ALA A 307 2.21 25.18 -13.79
C ALA A 307 3.16 24.25 -14.55
N ASN A 308 4.19 24.86 -15.15
CA ASN A 308 5.30 24.14 -15.75
C ASN A 308 6.35 23.84 -14.65
N ARG A 309 6.39 22.59 -14.17
CA ARG A 309 7.29 22.13 -13.10
C ARG A 309 7.91 20.79 -13.47
N LEU A 310 9.00 20.42 -12.79
CA LEU A 310 9.58 19.09 -12.93
C LEU A 310 8.63 18.03 -12.40
N VAL A 311 8.38 17.02 -13.21
CA VAL A 311 7.62 15.83 -12.88
C VAL A 311 8.48 14.58 -13.06
N ASN A 312 8.15 13.53 -12.32
CA ASN A 312 8.67 12.19 -12.59
C ASN A 312 7.96 11.65 -13.83
N TRP A 313 8.65 11.55 -14.93
CA TRP A 313 8.08 11.09 -16.19
C TRP A 313 8.47 9.63 -16.48
N CYS A 314 7.50 8.81 -16.81
CA CYS A 314 7.72 7.45 -17.31
C CYS A 314 7.54 7.43 -18.83
N SER A 315 8.64 7.30 -19.60
CA SER A 315 8.59 7.31 -21.07
C SER A 315 7.86 6.08 -21.62
N ALA A 316 8.00 4.91 -21.00
CA ALA A 316 7.32 3.70 -21.43
C ALA A 316 5.78 3.76 -21.28
N LEU A 317 5.28 4.56 -20.33
CA LEU A 317 3.83 4.77 -20.12
C LEU A 317 3.36 6.12 -20.66
N SER A 318 4.31 6.99 -21.07
CA SER A 318 4.05 8.36 -21.53
C SER A 318 3.16 9.14 -20.57
N THR A 319 3.50 9.13 -19.27
CA THR A 319 2.72 9.82 -18.23
C THR A 319 3.58 10.26 -17.04
N ALA A 320 3.12 11.32 -16.37
CA ALA A 320 3.65 11.74 -15.09
C ALA A 320 3.29 10.74 -13.98
N LEU A 321 4.19 10.58 -13.02
CA LEU A 321 4.06 9.71 -11.86
C LEU A 321 4.17 10.53 -10.56
N SER A 322 3.48 10.09 -9.52
CA SER A 322 3.75 10.57 -8.17
C SER A 322 5.08 10.03 -7.64
N ASN A 323 5.69 10.74 -6.68
CA ASN A 323 6.96 10.31 -6.06
C ASN A 323 6.94 8.88 -5.50
N LEU A 324 5.77 8.37 -5.23
CA LEU A 324 5.53 7.07 -4.57
C LEU A 324 5.32 5.92 -5.56
N GLU A 325 5.13 6.25 -6.83
CA GLU A 325 5.15 5.27 -7.91
C GLU A 325 6.58 5.06 -8.45
N VAL A 326 7.57 5.64 -7.77
CA VAL A 326 9.00 5.56 -8.09
C VAL A 326 9.71 4.66 -7.08
N ASP A 327 10.22 3.53 -7.56
CA ASP A 327 11.07 2.61 -6.78
C ASP A 327 12.54 3.01 -6.96
N ASN A 328 13.26 3.27 -5.87
CA ASN A 328 14.68 3.53 -5.95
C ASN A 328 15.48 2.21 -5.88
N LYS A 329 16.34 1.98 -6.87
CA LYS A 329 17.26 0.85 -6.91
C LYS A 329 18.68 1.30 -6.58
N ASP A 330 19.22 0.82 -5.46
CA ASP A 330 20.61 1.09 -5.08
C ASP A 330 21.58 0.25 -5.93
N LEU A 331 22.61 0.92 -6.49
CA LEU A 331 23.69 0.30 -7.24
C LEU A 331 25.01 0.65 -6.54
N ASN A 332 25.82 -0.38 -6.27
CA ASN A 332 27.14 -0.22 -5.62
C ASN A 332 28.26 0.14 -6.60
N GLY A 333 27.99 0.20 -7.91
CA GLY A 333 28.90 0.49 -9.00
C GLY A 333 28.29 0.04 -10.30
N ARG A 334 29.11 -0.11 -11.33
CA ARG A 334 28.69 -0.46 -12.69
C ARG A 334 27.74 -1.64 -12.74
N THR A 335 26.54 -1.41 -13.25
CA THR A 335 25.48 -2.40 -13.32
C THR A 335 24.72 -2.29 -14.64
N LEU A 336 24.41 -3.43 -15.24
CA LEU A 336 23.61 -3.51 -16.47
C LEU A 336 22.15 -3.83 -16.10
N LEU A 337 21.23 -2.91 -16.43
CA LEU A 337 19.80 -3.05 -16.16
C LEU A 337 19.02 -3.34 -17.45
N ASP A 338 17.98 -4.17 -17.32
CA ASP A 338 16.97 -4.32 -18.36
C ASP A 338 16.05 -3.09 -18.32
N VAL A 339 15.92 -2.38 -19.43
CA VAL A 339 15.07 -1.19 -19.57
C VAL A 339 14.05 -1.43 -20.67
N PRO A 340 12.75 -1.17 -20.46
CA PRO A 340 11.73 -1.32 -21.49
C PRO A 340 12.08 -0.55 -22.78
N GLY A 341 11.83 -1.17 -23.94
CA GLY A 341 12.11 -0.57 -25.24
C GLY A 341 13.56 -0.68 -25.73
N TYR A 342 14.45 -1.36 -24.97
CA TYR A 342 15.84 -1.61 -25.35
C TYR A 342 16.13 -3.11 -25.46
N ASP A 343 16.73 -3.53 -26.58
CA ASP A 343 17.12 -4.93 -26.82
C ASP A 343 18.32 -5.36 -25.97
N LYS A 344 19.18 -4.40 -25.65
CA LYS A 344 20.38 -4.61 -24.84
C LYS A 344 20.21 -3.97 -23.47
N LYS A 345 20.83 -4.59 -22.46
CA LYS A 345 20.89 -4.00 -21.12
C LYS A 345 21.64 -2.68 -21.15
N VAL A 346 21.12 -1.70 -20.42
CA VAL A 346 21.67 -0.35 -20.32
C VAL A 346 22.58 -0.25 -19.10
N GLU A 347 23.73 0.44 -19.25
CA GLU A 347 24.73 0.64 -18.21
C GLU A 347 24.33 1.80 -17.27
N PHE A 348 24.40 1.52 -15.96
CA PHE A 348 24.25 2.49 -14.87
C PHE A 348 25.33 2.27 -13.82
N GLY A 349 25.43 3.13 -12.82
CA GLY A 349 26.43 3.00 -11.75
C GLY A 349 27.83 3.43 -12.19
N VAL A 350 27.91 4.36 -13.11
CA VAL A 350 29.15 4.94 -13.59
C VAL A 350 29.08 6.47 -13.63
N ILE A 351 30.21 7.14 -13.43
CA ILE A 351 30.39 8.57 -13.64
C ILE A 351 31.37 8.80 -14.79
N ILE A 352 31.00 9.67 -15.71
CA ILE A 352 31.75 9.96 -16.93
C ILE A 352 32.31 11.37 -16.85
N HIS A 353 33.62 11.48 -17.03
CA HIS A 353 34.39 12.71 -17.03
C HIS A 353 34.63 13.19 -18.47
N PHE A 354 34.34 14.46 -18.72
CA PHE A 354 34.59 15.09 -20.03
C PHE A 354 34.83 16.60 -19.87
N GLN A 355 35.27 17.23 -20.96
CA GLN A 355 35.68 18.64 -20.94
C GLN A 355 34.80 19.50 -21.84
N TYR A 356 34.48 20.70 -21.35
CA TYR A 356 33.90 21.77 -22.15
C TYR A 356 35.02 22.77 -22.55
N PRO A 357 35.20 23.11 -23.83
CA PRO A 357 36.13 24.17 -24.25
C PRO A 357 35.61 25.55 -23.82
N LEU A 358 36.46 26.41 -23.33
CA LEU A 358 36.12 27.79 -22.99
C LEU A 358 36.00 28.67 -24.24
N GLU A 359 35.15 29.67 -24.16
CA GLU A 359 35.03 30.67 -25.22
C GLU A 359 36.22 31.62 -25.21
N GLY A 360 36.88 31.79 -26.36
CA GLY A 360 38.03 32.71 -26.53
C GLY A 360 39.34 32.27 -25.88
N SER A 361 39.44 30.97 -25.49
CA SER A 361 40.65 30.40 -24.87
C SER A 361 40.83 28.93 -25.29
N ASP A 362 42.06 28.44 -25.22
CA ASP A 362 42.37 27.00 -25.43
C ASP A 362 42.12 26.18 -24.12
N GLU A 363 41.81 26.86 -23.06
CA GLU A 363 41.50 26.24 -21.75
C GLU A 363 40.20 25.47 -21.82
N LYS A 364 40.09 24.40 -21.03
CA LYS A 364 38.92 23.54 -20.92
C LYS A 364 38.53 23.36 -19.44
N ILE A 365 37.24 23.28 -19.16
CA ILE A 365 36.75 22.94 -17.85
C ILE A 365 36.26 21.48 -17.83
N GLU A 366 36.78 20.67 -16.91
CA GLU A 366 36.36 19.27 -16.73
C GLU A 366 35.16 19.18 -15.82
N VAL A 367 34.14 18.42 -16.29
CA VAL A 367 32.92 18.09 -15.52
C VAL A 367 32.72 16.60 -15.48
N ALA A 368 31.93 16.14 -14.49
CA ALA A 368 31.59 14.73 -14.33
C ALA A 368 30.10 14.54 -14.21
N THR A 369 29.55 13.49 -14.84
CA THR A 369 28.12 13.19 -14.79
C THR A 369 27.81 11.70 -14.78
N THR A 370 26.76 11.30 -14.09
CA THR A 370 26.19 9.95 -14.16
C THR A 370 25.22 9.78 -15.34
N ARG A 371 24.84 10.90 -16.01
CA ARG A 371 23.83 10.97 -17.07
C ARG A 371 24.36 11.81 -18.23
N ILE A 372 25.26 11.24 -19.03
CA ILE A 372 25.91 11.99 -20.12
C ILE A 372 24.92 12.44 -21.20
N GLU A 373 23.85 11.70 -21.43
CA GLU A 373 22.80 12.05 -22.41
C GLU A 373 22.17 13.41 -22.12
N THR A 374 22.11 13.84 -20.87
CA THR A 374 21.52 15.15 -20.50
C THR A 374 22.42 16.33 -20.85
N MET A 375 23.71 16.09 -21.20
CA MET A 375 24.60 17.19 -21.60
C MET A 375 24.03 18.02 -22.74
N LEU A 376 23.24 17.41 -23.63
CA LEU A 376 22.61 18.09 -24.77
C LEU A 376 21.62 19.20 -24.33
N GLY A 377 21.18 19.18 -23.10
CA GLY A 377 20.32 20.20 -22.48
C GLY A 377 21.03 21.08 -21.48
N ASP A 378 22.35 21.03 -21.38
CA ASP A 378 23.12 21.85 -20.43
C ASP A 378 23.01 23.34 -20.80
N THR A 379 22.81 24.14 -19.78
CA THR A 379 22.65 25.61 -19.88
C THR A 379 23.56 26.36 -18.94
N GLY A 380 24.39 25.68 -18.14
CA GLY A 380 25.37 26.28 -17.25
C GLY A 380 26.36 25.30 -16.65
N ILE A 381 27.38 25.79 -16.00
CA ILE A 381 28.35 25.03 -15.21
C ILE A 381 28.47 25.73 -13.85
N ALA A 382 28.29 24.98 -12.75
CA ALA A 382 28.48 25.52 -11.40
C ALA A 382 29.81 25.08 -10.79
N VAL A 383 30.48 25.99 -10.06
CA VAL A 383 31.70 25.75 -9.30
C VAL A 383 31.54 26.34 -7.89
N HIS A 384 32.26 25.81 -6.91
CA HIS A 384 32.25 26.42 -5.57
C HIS A 384 32.95 27.78 -5.57
N PRO A 385 32.42 28.84 -4.89
CA PRO A 385 33.02 30.18 -4.90
C PRO A 385 34.46 30.21 -4.34
N ASP A 386 34.79 29.33 -3.42
CA ASP A 386 36.12 29.26 -2.77
C ASP A 386 37.09 28.29 -3.47
N ASP A 387 36.66 27.61 -4.55
CA ASP A 387 37.53 26.69 -5.26
C ASP A 387 38.51 27.41 -6.16
N LYS A 388 39.74 27.51 -5.69
CA LYS A 388 40.84 28.19 -6.40
C LYS A 388 41.14 27.66 -7.79
N ARG A 389 40.72 26.42 -8.09
CA ARG A 389 40.88 25.83 -9.45
C ARG A 389 40.04 26.55 -10.47
N TYR A 390 38.89 27.09 -10.08
CA TYR A 390 37.88 27.60 -11.00
C TYR A 390 37.50 29.07 -10.76
N THR A 391 37.96 29.73 -9.69
CA THR A 391 37.63 31.13 -9.38
C THR A 391 37.86 32.07 -10.56
N HIS A 392 38.92 31.84 -11.35
CA HIS A 392 39.27 32.67 -12.53
C HIS A 392 38.36 32.44 -13.74
N LEU A 393 37.51 31.40 -13.68
CA LEU A 393 36.56 31.05 -14.73
C LEU A 393 35.14 31.58 -14.46
N VAL A 394 34.85 31.99 -13.25
CA VAL A 394 33.50 32.48 -12.88
C VAL A 394 33.14 33.71 -13.72
N GLY A 395 31.98 33.71 -14.32
CA GLY A 395 31.49 34.74 -15.23
C GLY A 395 31.93 34.61 -16.67
N LYS A 396 32.82 33.64 -16.99
CA LYS A 396 33.16 33.26 -18.36
C LYS A 396 32.16 32.26 -18.92
N PHE A 397 32.30 31.93 -20.20
CA PHE A 397 31.42 30.98 -20.89
C PHE A 397 32.22 29.78 -21.42
N ALA A 398 31.65 28.61 -21.27
CA ALA A 398 32.07 27.42 -21.99
C ALA A 398 31.21 27.27 -23.28
N ARG A 399 31.76 26.61 -24.31
CA ARG A 399 31.02 26.31 -25.56
C ARG A 399 30.51 24.89 -25.55
N HIS A 400 29.25 24.70 -25.94
CA HIS A 400 28.70 23.36 -26.12
C HIS A 400 29.28 22.70 -27.37
N PRO A 401 29.90 21.49 -27.31
CA PRO A 401 30.61 20.91 -28.44
C PRO A 401 29.71 20.39 -29.58
N PHE A 402 28.43 20.14 -29.32
CA PHE A 402 27.49 19.51 -30.26
C PHE A 402 26.30 20.39 -30.63
N ILE A 403 26.02 21.46 -29.88
CA ILE A 403 24.93 22.39 -30.16
C ILE A 403 25.51 23.73 -30.54
N GLU A 404 25.37 24.07 -31.81
CA GLU A 404 25.94 25.31 -32.34
C GLU A 404 25.36 26.55 -31.65
N GLY A 405 26.22 27.51 -31.35
CA GLY A 405 25.85 28.79 -30.72
C GLY A 405 25.52 28.70 -29.22
N ARG A 406 25.38 27.53 -28.60
CA ARG A 406 25.05 27.39 -27.19
C ARG A 406 26.28 27.67 -26.31
N LYS A 407 26.13 28.66 -25.43
CA LYS A 407 27.14 29.09 -24.46
C LYS A 407 26.66 28.73 -23.05
N LEU A 408 27.57 28.20 -22.24
CA LEU A 408 27.31 27.75 -20.87
C LEU A 408 27.98 28.73 -19.89
N PRO A 409 27.29 29.66 -19.23
CA PRO A 409 27.85 30.51 -18.20
C PRO A 409 28.40 29.65 -17.03
N ILE A 410 29.57 30.03 -16.53
CA ILE A 410 30.18 29.43 -15.35
C ILE A 410 29.79 30.28 -14.15
N VAL A 411 28.98 29.69 -13.24
CA VAL A 411 28.41 30.36 -12.08
C VAL A 411 29.02 29.84 -10.79
N ALA A 412 29.12 30.69 -9.76
CA ALA A 412 29.61 30.28 -8.46
C ALA A 412 28.42 29.94 -7.53
N ASP A 413 28.43 28.76 -6.94
CA ASP A 413 27.41 28.36 -5.98
C ASP A 413 27.98 27.46 -4.86
N PRO A 414 27.70 27.74 -3.57
CA PRO A 414 28.15 26.92 -2.44
C PRO A 414 27.49 25.53 -2.38
N TYR A 415 26.50 25.24 -3.22
CA TYR A 415 25.95 23.88 -3.39
C TYR A 415 26.99 22.89 -3.90
N VAL A 416 27.99 23.35 -4.68
CA VAL A 416 28.98 22.47 -5.30
C VAL A 416 29.99 21.99 -4.24
N ASP A 417 30.11 20.66 -4.14
CA ASP A 417 31.15 20.02 -3.31
C ASP A 417 32.49 20.02 -4.08
N MET A 418 33.49 20.74 -3.53
CA MET A 418 34.81 20.87 -4.13
C MET A 418 35.60 19.54 -4.24
N GLU A 419 35.29 18.58 -3.39
CA GLU A 419 35.97 17.27 -3.33
C GLU A 419 35.24 16.17 -4.11
N PHE A 420 33.99 16.40 -4.49
CA PHE A 420 33.23 15.43 -5.26
C PHE A 420 33.47 15.57 -6.76
N GLY A 421 33.87 14.48 -7.39
CA GLY A 421 34.14 14.44 -8.84
C GLY A 421 35.24 15.38 -9.25
N THR A 422 34.91 16.38 -10.06
CA THR A 422 35.87 17.42 -10.55
C THR A 422 35.78 18.71 -9.76
N GLY A 423 34.77 18.89 -8.87
CA GLY A 423 34.42 20.16 -8.23
C GLY A 423 33.75 21.15 -9.19
N ALA A 424 33.41 20.73 -10.40
CA ALA A 424 32.62 21.49 -11.38
C ALA A 424 31.45 20.64 -11.85
N VAL A 425 30.24 21.19 -11.74
CA VAL A 425 28.97 20.48 -12.04
C VAL A 425 28.32 21.08 -13.27
N LYS A 426 28.04 20.27 -14.29
CA LYS A 426 27.21 20.68 -15.42
C LYS A 426 25.76 20.85 -14.94
N LEU A 427 25.04 21.83 -15.46
CA LEU A 427 23.66 22.11 -15.06
C LEU A 427 22.69 21.88 -16.22
N THR A 428 21.75 20.94 -16.01
CA THR A 428 20.64 20.66 -16.93
C THR A 428 19.29 20.92 -16.23
N PRO A 429 18.88 22.17 -16.06
CA PRO A 429 17.72 22.54 -15.22
C PRO A 429 16.41 21.86 -15.60
N ALA A 430 16.23 21.44 -16.85
CA ALA A 430 15.02 20.76 -17.31
C ALA A 430 14.98 19.24 -17.00
N HIS A 431 16.08 18.63 -16.50
CA HIS A 431 16.22 17.18 -16.35
C HIS A 431 16.80 16.72 -15.02
N ASP A 432 17.04 17.63 -14.06
CA ASP A 432 17.49 17.30 -12.71
C ASP A 432 16.88 18.26 -11.68
N PRO A 433 16.35 17.77 -10.53
CA PRO A 433 15.72 18.62 -9.51
C PRO A 433 16.68 19.61 -8.83
N ASN A 434 17.96 19.25 -8.64
CA ASN A 434 18.94 20.13 -8.04
C ASN A 434 19.37 21.20 -9.06
N ASP A 435 19.60 20.79 -10.31
CA ASP A 435 19.93 21.70 -11.40
C ASP A 435 18.76 22.66 -11.68
N PHE A 436 17.52 22.21 -11.50
CA PHE A 436 16.33 23.08 -11.59
C PHE A 436 16.39 24.24 -10.57
N THR A 437 16.70 23.91 -9.33
CA THR A 437 16.81 24.92 -8.25
C THR A 437 17.97 25.91 -8.52
N LEU A 438 19.11 25.39 -8.96
CA LEU A 438 20.26 26.21 -9.35
C LEU A 438 19.96 27.05 -10.59
N GLY A 439 19.26 26.47 -11.57
CA GLY A 439 18.81 27.17 -12.77
C GLY A 439 17.90 28.35 -12.46
N GLN A 440 16.96 28.19 -11.54
CA GLN A 440 16.13 29.30 -11.06
C GLN A 440 16.95 30.39 -10.34
N LYS A 441 17.89 29.98 -9.46
CA LYS A 441 18.74 30.89 -8.67
C LYS A 441 19.67 31.73 -9.57
N HIS A 442 20.21 31.11 -10.62
CA HIS A 442 21.17 31.76 -11.52
C HIS A 442 20.55 32.19 -12.85
N ASN A 443 19.24 32.17 -12.98
CA ASN A 443 18.47 32.57 -14.15
C ASN A 443 18.97 31.90 -15.47
N LEU A 444 19.19 30.56 -15.41
CA LEU A 444 19.59 29.76 -16.56
C LEU A 444 18.37 29.37 -17.41
N GLU A 445 18.60 29.06 -18.68
CA GLU A 445 17.56 28.52 -19.55
C GLU A 445 17.16 27.10 -19.16
N PHE A 446 15.89 26.73 -19.40
CA PHE A 446 15.33 25.42 -19.13
C PHE A 446 15.02 24.70 -20.43
N ILE A 447 15.96 23.93 -20.93
CA ILE A 447 15.89 23.28 -22.24
C ILE A 447 15.53 21.80 -22.08
N ASN A 448 14.28 21.43 -22.43
CA ASN A 448 13.88 20.03 -22.52
C ASN A 448 14.42 19.41 -23.81
N ILE A 449 15.09 18.26 -23.69
CA ILE A 449 15.71 17.56 -24.83
C ILE A 449 15.02 16.24 -25.20
N LEU A 450 13.93 15.87 -24.52
CA LEU A 450 13.26 14.59 -24.72
C LEU A 450 11.81 14.77 -25.18
N THR A 451 11.37 13.90 -26.07
CA THR A 451 9.96 13.66 -26.36
C THR A 451 9.29 12.84 -25.25
N ASP A 452 7.97 12.70 -25.28
CA ASP A 452 7.21 11.97 -24.25
C ASP A 452 7.53 10.48 -24.20
N ASP A 453 7.87 9.89 -25.32
CA ASP A 453 8.31 8.49 -25.48
C ASP A 453 9.81 8.26 -25.22
N GLY A 454 10.56 9.32 -24.85
CA GLY A 454 11.96 9.24 -24.44
C GLY A 454 12.95 9.22 -25.61
N LEU A 455 12.56 9.74 -26.76
CA LEU A 455 13.48 10.03 -27.85
C LEU A 455 14.08 11.44 -27.68
N MET A 456 15.23 11.69 -28.27
CA MET A 456 15.80 13.05 -28.36
C MET A 456 14.95 13.92 -29.29
N ASN A 457 14.59 15.13 -28.82
CA ASN A 457 13.83 16.10 -29.61
C ASN A 457 14.72 17.05 -30.40
N GLU A 458 14.15 18.12 -30.97
CA GLU A 458 14.85 19.13 -31.79
C GLU A 458 16.01 19.80 -31.04
N ASN A 459 15.87 20.04 -29.73
CA ASN A 459 16.87 20.73 -28.92
C ASN A 459 18.15 19.91 -28.72
N ALA A 460 18.09 18.60 -28.98
CA ALA A 460 19.24 17.69 -28.93
C ALA A 460 20.12 17.76 -30.20
N GLY A 461 19.80 18.63 -31.17
CA GLY A 461 20.57 18.87 -32.36
C GLY A 461 20.76 17.60 -33.20
N PRO A 462 22.03 17.20 -33.51
CA PRO A 462 22.30 16.06 -34.39
C PRO A 462 21.86 14.70 -33.86
N TYR A 463 21.45 14.63 -32.60
CA TYR A 463 20.98 13.39 -31.94
C TYR A 463 19.43 13.23 -31.94
N LYS A 464 18.69 14.15 -32.58
CA LYS A 464 17.24 14.09 -32.74
C LYS A 464 16.80 12.72 -33.22
N GLY A 465 15.71 12.18 -32.59
CA GLY A 465 15.09 10.91 -32.91
C GLY A 465 15.80 9.66 -32.35
N GLN A 466 16.98 9.81 -31.75
CA GLN A 466 17.67 8.68 -31.10
C GLN A 466 17.06 8.41 -29.71
N LYS A 467 17.10 7.14 -29.29
CA LYS A 467 16.67 6.77 -27.92
C LYS A 467 17.66 7.31 -26.88
N ARG A 468 17.15 7.84 -25.76
CA ARG A 468 17.92 8.50 -24.70
C ARG A 468 19.15 7.72 -24.22
N PHE A 469 19.06 6.40 -24.06
CA PHE A 469 20.18 5.61 -23.56
C PHE A 469 21.12 5.09 -24.68
N ASP A 470 20.69 5.08 -25.94
CA ASP A 470 21.59 4.80 -27.04
C ASP A 470 22.52 6.00 -27.26
N VAL A 471 22.01 7.22 -27.07
CA VAL A 471 22.80 8.46 -27.16
C VAL A 471 23.94 8.50 -26.14
N ARG A 472 23.85 7.84 -25.00
CA ARG A 472 24.97 7.71 -24.05
C ARG A 472 26.23 7.17 -24.68
N TYR A 473 26.11 6.16 -25.52
CA TYR A 473 27.25 5.52 -26.19
C TYR A 473 27.75 6.37 -27.35
N THR A 474 26.82 6.90 -28.15
CA THR A 474 27.16 7.79 -29.28
C THR A 474 27.95 9.03 -28.83
N LEU A 475 27.46 9.69 -27.74
CA LEU A 475 28.12 10.87 -27.16
C LEU A 475 29.51 10.57 -26.62
N GLN A 476 29.72 9.43 -25.94
CA GLN A 476 31.05 9.04 -25.48
C GLN A 476 32.04 8.88 -26.66
N ASP A 477 31.58 8.30 -27.75
CA ASP A 477 32.44 8.10 -28.92
C ASP A 477 32.71 9.41 -29.66
N ASP A 478 31.74 10.30 -29.75
CA ASP A 478 31.91 11.62 -30.37
C ASP A 478 32.80 12.54 -29.54
N LEU A 479 32.66 12.51 -28.20
CA LEU A 479 33.59 13.22 -27.29
C LEU A 479 35.03 12.71 -27.43
N LYS A 480 35.25 11.41 -27.60
CA LYS A 480 36.59 10.85 -27.87
C LYS A 480 37.16 11.36 -29.21
N LYS A 481 36.37 11.43 -30.27
CA LYS A 481 36.77 11.99 -31.58
C LYS A 481 37.19 13.46 -31.48
N LEU A 482 36.50 14.23 -30.59
CA LEU A 482 36.83 15.64 -30.35
C LEU A 482 37.97 15.84 -29.34
N GLY A 483 38.51 14.80 -28.69
CA GLY A 483 39.53 14.91 -27.66
C GLY A 483 39.01 15.60 -26.38
N LEU A 484 37.72 15.46 -26.12
CA LEU A 484 37.02 16.04 -24.95
C LEU A 484 36.60 14.98 -23.91
N TYR A 485 36.67 13.70 -24.25
CA TYR A 485 36.42 12.61 -23.29
C TYR A 485 37.66 12.42 -22.41
N VAL A 486 37.43 12.27 -21.08
CA VAL A 486 38.53 12.06 -20.12
C VAL A 486 38.55 10.62 -19.62
N ASP A 487 37.52 10.22 -18.82
CA ASP A 487 37.54 8.94 -18.17
C ASP A 487 36.10 8.47 -17.80
N LYS A 488 35.97 7.20 -17.44
CA LYS A 488 34.72 6.62 -16.87
C LYS A 488 35.06 5.74 -15.69
N LYS A 489 34.46 6.03 -14.53
CA LYS A 489 34.71 5.34 -13.27
C LYS A 489 33.42 4.74 -12.70
N ASP A 490 33.53 3.69 -11.89
CA ASP A 490 32.43 3.16 -11.11
C ASP A 490 31.94 4.21 -10.11
N ASN A 491 30.62 4.36 -9.98
CA ASN A 491 30.01 5.29 -9.07
C ASN A 491 28.76 4.68 -8.43
N PRO A 492 28.73 4.49 -7.10
CA PRO A 492 27.51 4.09 -6.40
C PRO A 492 26.41 5.13 -6.63
N MET A 493 25.21 4.68 -7.01
CA MET A 493 24.08 5.57 -7.26
C MET A 493 22.75 4.92 -7.00
N LYS A 494 21.71 5.74 -6.88
CA LYS A 494 20.31 5.29 -6.88
C LYS A 494 19.70 5.56 -8.25
N VAL A 495 19.04 4.54 -8.81
CA VAL A 495 18.31 4.67 -10.08
C VAL A 495 16.81 4.64 -9.77
N PRO A 496 16.07 5.72 -10.06
CA PRO A 496 14.63 5.76 -9.90
C PRO A 496 13.97 4.98 -11.04
N LEU A 497 13.11 4.02 -10.69
CA LEU A 497 12.38 3.16 -11.61
C LEU A 497 10.88 3.34 -11.43
N CYS A 498 10.13 3.32 -12.52
CA CYS A 498 8.68 3.23 -12.48
C CYS A 498 8.26 1.91 -11.82
N SER A 499 7.45 1.97 -10.76
CA SER A 499 6.97 0.77 -10.06
C SER A 499 6.16 -0.17 -10.96
N ARG A 500 5.56 0.37 -12.05
CA ARG A 500 4.67 -0.35 -12.97
C ARG A 500 5.41 -0.91 -14.18
N SER A 501 6.03 -0.05 -14.99
CA SER A 501 6.74 -0.44 -16.22
C SER A 501 8.17 -0.92 -15.98
N LYS A 502 8.78 -0.60 -14.83
CA LYS A 502 10.21 -0.77 -14.52
C LYS A 502 11.13 0.08 -15.41
N ASP A 503 10.58 1.03 -16.17
CA ASP A 503 11.36 2.01 -16.91
C ASP A 503 12.06 2.98 -15.95
N VAL A 504 13.20 3.53 -16.41
CA VAL A 504 13.94 4.55 -15.66
C VAL A 504 13.20 5.88 -15.74
N ILE A 505 12.95 6.48 -14.59
CA ILE A 505 12.26 7.77 -14.48
C ILE A 505 13.11 8.90 -15.06
N GLU A 506 12.44 9.78 -15.82
CA GLU A 506 13.01 11.01 -16.32
C GLU A 506 12.40 12.21 -15.59
N PRO A 507 13.20 13.00 -14.85
CA PRO A 507 12.76 14.34 -14.46
C PRO A 507 12.58 15.19 -15.72
N ARG A 508 11.37 15.73 -15.93
CA ARG A 508 11.03 16.55 -17.10
C ARG A 508 10.16 17.73 -16.72
N LEU A 509 10.39 18.85 -17.36
CA LEU A 509 9.48 19.99 -17.29
C LEU A 509 8.24 19.71 -18.13
N LYS A 510 7.08 19.79 -17.49
CA LYS A 510 5.76 19.66 -18.14
C LYS A 510 4.76 20.57 -17.47
N LYS A 511 3.90 21.21 -18.26
CA LYS A 511 2.71 21.89 -17.77
C LYS A 511 1.73 20.82 -17.26
N GLN A 512 1.38 20.91 -15.97
CA GLN A 512 0.50 19.96 -15.27
C GLN A 512 -0.46 20.70 -14.35
N TRP A 513 -1.52 20.02 -13.93
CA TRP A 513 -2.38 20.47 -12.85
C TRP A 513 -1.79 20.08 -11.50
N TRP A 514 -1.71 21.04 -10.60
CA TRP A 514 -1.11 20.92 -9.27
C TRP A 514 -2.11 21.35 -8.21
N MET A 515 -1.99 20.77 -7.02
CA MET A 515 -2.76 21.15 -5.84
C MET A 515 -1.81 21.65 -4.74
N LYS A 516 -2.10 22.82 -4.17
CA LYS A 516 -1.40 23.36 -3.00
C LYS A 516 -1.76 22.55 -1.77
N MET A 517 -0.77 21.94 -1.13
CA MET A 517 -1.03 20.98 -0.06
C MET A 517 -0.79 21.54 1.35
N ARG A 518 0.03 22.58 1.49
CA ARG A 518 0.51 23.04 2.81
C ARG A 518 -0.61 23.42 3.78
N SER A 519 -1.53 24.29 3.37
CA SER A 519 -2.66 24.70 4.23
C SER A 519 -3.59 23.55 4.62
N LEU A 520 -3.81 22.61 3.68
CA LEU A 520 -4.64 21.44 3.93
C LEU A 520 -3.98 20.49 4.95
N ALA A 521 -2.66 20.35 4.86
CA ALA A 521 -1.89 19.55 5.79
C ALA A 521 -1.87 20.15 7.21
N ASP A 522 -1.78 21.48 7.33
CA ASP A 522 -1.81 22.15 8.62
C ASP A 522 -3.14 21.91 9.36
N ASP A 523 -4.27 21.92 8.65
CA ASP A 523 -5.58 21.62 9.24
C ASP A 523 -5.70 20.15 9.60
N ALA A 524 -5.18 19.23 8.79
CA ALA A 524 -5.13 17.81 9.09
C ALA A 524 -4.28 17.50 10.34
N VAL A 525 -3.12 18.15 10.48
CA VAL A 525 -2.24 18.03 11.66
C VAL A 525 -2.96 18.49 12.92
N LYS A 526 -3.65 19.63 12.86
CA LYS A 526 -4.44 20.14 14.00
C LYS A 526 -5.51 19.15 14.46
N ALA A 527 -6.27 18.59 13.53
CA ALA A 527 -7.34 17.64 13.84
C ALA A 527 -6.81 16.39 14.58
N VAL A 528 -5.66 15.85 14.15
CA VAL A 528 -5.02 14.71 14.84
C VAL A 528 -4.45 15.13 16.21
N GLN A 529 -3.78 16.28 16.31
CA GLN A 529 -3.24 16.78 17.58
C GLN A 529 -4.31 17.10 18.62
N GLN A 530 -5.49 17.55 18.16
CA GLN A 530 -6.65 17.84 19.03
C GLN A 530 -7.43 16.59 19.41
N GLY A 531 -7.07 15.43 18.86
CA GLY A 531 -7.72 14.15 19.15
C GLY A 531 -9.06 13.96 18.45
N GLU A 532 -9.40 14.77 17.44
CA GLU A 532 -10.59 14.55 16.62
C GLU A 532 -10.47 13.26 15.78
N ILE A 533 -9.23 12.89 15.44
CA ILE A 533 -8.87 11.63 14.79
C ILE A 533 -7.82 10.92 15.62
N LYS A 534 -8.09 9.68 16.01
CA LYS A 534 -7.13 8.80 16.70
C LYS A 534 -6.46 7.88 15.69
N ILE A 535 -5.14 7.92 15.57
CA ILE A 535 -4.37 7.02 14.68
C ILE A 535 -3.72 5.91 15.50
N ARG A 536 -3.96 4.65 15.12
CA ARG A 536 -3.39 3.46 15.76
C ARG A 536 -2.65 2.59 14.73
N PRO A 537 -1.50 1.98 15.09
CA PRO A 537 -0.71 2.17 16.31
C PRO A 537 0.03 3.51 16.33
N GLU A 538 0.64 3.88 17.45
CA GLU A 538 1.41 5.13 17.62
C GLU A 538 2.52 5.32 16.57
N SER A 539 3.10 4.23 16.08
CA SER A 539 4.10 4.28 14.99
C SER A 539 3.52 4.83 13.68
N ALA A 540 2.24 4.56 13.39
CA ALA A 540 1.54 5.10 12.22
C ALA A 540 1.23 6.60 12.41
N GLU A 541 0.86 7.01 13.62
CA GLU A 541 0.66 8.44 13.94
C GLU A 541 1.97 9.24 13.78
N LYS A 542 3.09 8.74 14.29
CA LYS A 542 4.41 9.34 14.09
C LYS A 542 4.79 9.43 12.61
N MET A 543 4.43 8.44 11.83
CA MET A 543 4.64 8.44 10.37
C MET A 543 3.79 9.52 9.69
N PHE A 544 2.53 9.67 10.07
CA PHE A 544 1.63 10.72 9.57
C PHE A 544 2.25 12.11 9.79
N PHE A 545 2.68 12.45 11.02
CA PHE A 545 3.29 13.76 11.32
C PHE A 545 4.57 14.01 10.52
N ARG A 546 5.41 12.99 10.32
CA ARG A 546 6.62 13.11 9.51
C ARG A 546 6.31 13.49 8.06
N TRP A 547 5.31 12.85 7.44
CA TRP A 547 4.90 13.15 6.08
C TRP A 547 4.27 14.53 5.95
N MET A 548 3.50 14.96 6.95
CA MET A 548 2.86 16.28 6.94
C MET A 548 3.87 17.41 7.11
N ALA A 549 4.97 17.17 7.83
CA ALA A 549 5.99 18.19 8.05
C ALA A 549 6.66 18.65 6.75
N ASP A 550 6.93 17.76 5.82
CA ASP A 550 7.64 18.02 4.55
C ASP A 550 6.74 17.80 3.32
N ILE A 551 5.47 18.18 3.42
CA ILE A 551 4.53 17.99 2.33
C ILE A 551 4.79 18.95 1.17
N GLN A 552 4.84 18.40 -0.05
CA GLN A 552 5.00 19.12 -1.29
C GLN A 552 3.66 19.23 -2.04
N ASP A 553 3.58 20.20 -2.97
CA ASP A 553 2.43 20.31 -3.86
C ASP A 553 2.25 19.03 -4.68
N TRP A 554 1.01 18.65 -4.93
CA TRP A 554 0.65 17.40 -5.58
C TRP A 554 0.31 17.61 -7.05
N CYS A 555 1.04 16.95 -7.96
CA CYS A 555 0.69 16.83 -9.37
C CYS A 555 -0.51 15.88 -9.51
N ILE A 556 -1.65 16.41 -9.97
CA ILE A 556 -2.93 15.67 -10.03
C ILE A 556 -3.31 15.21 -11.44
N SER A 557 -2.66 15.64 -12.49
CA SER A 557 -2.96 15.22 -13.87
C SER A 557 -2.08 14.07 -14.35
N ARG A 558 -2.64 13.19 -15.20
CA ARG A 558 -2.00 12.01 -15.79
C ARG A 558 -2.40 11.89 -17.25
N GLN A 559 -1.45 11.54 -18.12
CA GLN A 559 -1.63 11.36 -19.56
C GLN A 559 -2.10 9.92 -19.87
N LEU A 560 -3.13 9.48 -19.15
CA LEU A 560 -3.78 8.18 -19.33
C LEU A 560 -5.09 8.34 -20.09
N TRP A 561 -5.64 7.21 -20.54
CA TRP A 561 -7.00 7.18 -21.11
C TRP A 561 -8.05 6.70 -20.11
N TRP A 562 -7.63 5.88 -19.14
CA TRP A 562 -8.48 5.33 -18.11
C TRP A 562 -8.44 6.15 -16.81
N GLY A 563 -9.56 6.74 -16.44
CA GLY A 563 -9.73 7.56 -15.23
C GLY A 563 -10.74 8.68 -15.43
N HIS A 564 -10.86 9.54 -14.43
CA HIS A 564 -11.69 10.75 -14.49
C HIS A 564 -10.99 11.82 -15.30
N GLN A 565 -11.54 12.18 -16.46
CA GLN A 565 -11.02 13.27 -17.27
C GLN A 565 -11.14 14.59 -16.50
N ALA A 566 -10.11 15.43 -16.55
CA ALA A 566 -10.09 16.72 -15.86
C ALA A 566 -11.27 17.61 -16.32
N PRO A 567 -12.10 18.13 -15.39
CA PRO A 567 -13.26 18.91 -15.72
C PRO A 567 -12.88 20.39 -15.95
N VAL A 568 -11.95 20.60 -16.88
CA VAL A 568 -11.41 21.93 -17.23
C VAL A 568 -11.28 22.04 -18.74
N TYR A 569 -11.53 23.23 -19.26
CA TYR A 569 -11.66 23.49 -20.68
C TYR A 569 -10.79 24.69 -21.08
N LYS A 570 -10.04 24.52 -22.15
CA LYS A 570 -9.24 25.59 -22.77
C LYS A 570 -10.10 26.40 -23.73
N ALA A 571 -10.07 27.71 -23.59
CA ALA A 571 -10.66 28.60 -24.56
C ALA A 571 -9.67 28.83 -25.72
N ILE A 572 -10.01 28.33 -26.89
CA ILE A 572 -9.28 28.56 -28.14
C ILE A 572 -9.84 29.77 -28.82
N LEU A 573 -9.07 30.86 -28.88
CA LEU A 573 -9.49 32.13 -29.46
C LEU A 573 -9.42 32.07 -30.98
N GLU A 574 -10.41 32.70 -31.62
CA GLU A 574 -10.44 32.81 -33.07
C GLU A 574 -9.24 33.61 -33.59
N GLY A 575 -8.46 33.04 -34.53
CA GLY A 575 -7.25 33.65 -35.05
C GLY A 575 -5.93 33.31 -34.35
N GLN A 576 -5.95 32.66 -33.16
CA GLN A 576 -4.73 32.11 -32.53
C GLN A 576 -4.32 30.77 -33.19
N LYS A 577 -3.06 30.69 -33.61
CA LYS A 577 -2.46 29.45 -34.13
C LYS A 577 -1.22 29.10 -33.32
N GLY A 578 -1.13 27.84 -32.88
CA GLY A 578 0.09 27.25 -32.31
C GLY A 578 0.20 27.30 -30.78
N GLU A 579 1.39 26.95 -30.29
CA GLU A 579 1.73 26.82 -28.85
C GLU A 579 1.64 28.15 -28.09
N ASP A 580 1.70 29.28 -28.75
CA ASP A 580 1.52 30.63 -28.14
C ASP A 580 0.14 30.85 -27.49
N ALA A 581 -0.81 29.94 -27.73
CA ALA A 581 -2.18 29.99 -27.18
C ALA A 581 -2.30 29.29 -25.80
N ASP A 582 -1.23 28.88 -25.17
CA ASP A 582 -1.29 28.12 -23.90
C ASP A 582 -1.03 29.03 -22.68
N GLU A 583 -1.74 30.16 -22.65
CA GLU A 583 -1.80 31.03 -21.47
C GLU A 583 -2.63 30.35 -20.38
N ASP A 584 -2.11 30.31 -19.15
CA ASP A 584 -2.77 29.66 -18.02
C ASP A 584 -4.13 30.31 -17.67
N ASP A 585 -4.34 31.57 -18.08
CA ASP A 585 -5.59 32.32 -17.89
C ASP A 585 -6.72 31.91 -18.88
N LEU A 586 -6.44 31.04 -19.85
CA LEU A 586 -7.45 30.56 -20.83
C LEU A 586 -8.10 29.22 -20.41
N TRP A 587 -7.87 28.74 -19.20
CA TRP A 587 -8.43 27.50 -18.71
C TRP A 587 -9.58 27.72 -17.72
N PHE A 588 -10.75 27.15 -17.99
CA PHE A 588 -11.98 27.33 -17.23
C PHE A 588 -12.52 25.99 -16.74
N SER A 589 -12.62 25.82 -15.42
CA SER A 589 -13.23 24.63 -14.85
C SER A 589 -14.76 24.70 -14.84
N GLY A 590 -15.41 23.56 -15.04
CA GLY A 590 -16.87 23.46 -14.96
C GLY A 590 -17.31 22.03 -14.67
N ARG A 591 -18.39 21.84 -13.92
CA ARG A 591 -19.04 20.54 -13.71
C ARG A 591 -19.60 20.00 -15.03
N THR A 592 -19.99 20.92 -15.89
CA THR A 592 -20.38 20.71 -17.29
C THR A 592 -19.64 21.70 -18.20
N LYS A 593 -19.67 21.43 -19.51
CA LYS A 593 -19.06 22.30 -20.50
C LYS A 593 -19.72 23.68 -20.52
N GLU A 594 -21.04 23.72 -20.31
CA GLU A 594 -21.83 24.95 -20.26
C GLU A 594 -21.41 25.86 -19.10
N GLU A 595 -21.15 25.29 -17.90
CA GLU A 595 -20.64 26.06 -16.76
C GLU A 595 -19.26 26.67 -17.06
N ALA A 596 -18.37 25.91 -17.67
CA ALA A 596 -17.06 26.42 -18.09
C ALA A 596 -17.20 27.52 -19.15
N GLU A 597 -18.15 27.38 -20.09
CA GLU A 597 -18.42 28.37 -21.12
C GLU A 597 -18.96 29.69 -20.52
N GLU A 598 -19.83 29.62 -19.52
CA GLU A 598 -20.28 30.81 -18.78
C GLU A 598 -19.15 31.54 -18.08
N LYS A 599 -18.23 30.79 -17.43
CA LYS A 599 -17.03 31.37 -16.80
C LYS A 599 -16.11 32.00 -17.85
N ALA A 600 -15.89 31.33 -18.98
CA ALA A 600 -15.08 31.84 -20.09
C ALA A 600 -15.70 33.13 -20.70
N LYS A 601 -17.02 33.17 -20.93
CA LYS A 601 -17.73 34.40 -21.42
C LYS A 601 -17.57 35.57 -20.47
N LYS A 602 -17.59 35.34 -19.16
CA LYS A 602 -17.36 36.40 -18.16
C LYS A 602 -15.94 36.92 -18.17
N ALA A 603 -14.96 36.04 -18.34
CA ALA A 603 -13.53 36.40 -18.36
C ALA A 603 -13.10 37.02 -19.71
N LEU A 604 -13.75 36.66 -20.81
CA LEU A 604 -13.41 37.01 -22.18
C LEU A 604 -14.57 37.67 -22.91
N PRO A 605 -15.14 38.80 -22.41
CA PRO A 605 -16.43 39.35 -22.86
C PRO A 605 -16.49 39.79 -24.31
N SER A 606 -15.36 40.02 -24.95
CA SER A 606 -15.28 40.54 -26.34
C SER A 606 -14.54 39.59 -27.29
N LYS A 607 -14.28 38.37 -26.89
CA LYS A 607 -13.52 37.40 -27.71
C LYS A 607 -14.43 36.24 -28.17
N THR A 608 -14.31 35.85 -29.42
CA THR A 608 -14.90 34.63 -29.96
C THR A 608 -13.96 33.49 -29.64
N PHE A 609 -14.49 32.42 -29.08
CA PHE A 609 -13.71 31.23 -28.69
C PHE A 609 -14.53 29.95 -28.83
N THR A 610 -13.80 28.82 -28.88
CA THR A 610 -14.36 27.48 -28.70
C THR A 610 -13.74 26.85 -27.46
N LEU A 611 -14.48 25.96 -26.77
CA LEU A 611 -13.95 25.23 -25.60
C LEU A 611 -13.56 23.80 -25.97
N GLU A 612 -12.34 23.42 -25.60
CA GLU A 612 -11.81 22.09 -25.72
C GLU A 612 -11.44 21.57 -24.32
N GLN A 613 -11.96 20.37 -23.96
CA GLN A 613 -11.68 19.78 -22.65
C GLN A 613 -10.24 19.25 -22.62
N ASP A 614 -9.57 19.40 -21.48
CA ASP A 614 -8.26 18.80 -21.24
C ASP A 614 -8.32 17.27 -21.42
N GLU A 615 -7.36 16.69 -22.14
CA GLU A 615 -7.30 15.25 -22.41
C GLU A 615 -6.80 14.44 -21.21
N ASP A 616 -6.11 15.09 -20.28
CA ASP A 616 -5.54 14.45 -19.10
C ASP A 616 -6.64 13.91 -18.17
N VAL A 617 -6.36 12.80 -17.52
CA VAL A 617 -7.17 12.27 -16.43
C VAL A 617 -6.56 12.62 -15.08
N LEU A 618 -7.37 12.57 -14.04
CA LEU A 618 -6.93 12.86 -12.68
C LEU A 618 -6.28 11.64 -12.02
N ASP A 619 -5.33 11.88 -11.13
CA ASP A 619 -4.69 10.85 -10.32
C ASP A 619 -5.73 10.04 -9.55
N THR A 620 -5.56 8.71 -9.46
CA THR A 620 -6.43 7.79 -8.72
C THR A 620 -6.73 8.29 -7.31
N TRP A 621 -5.74 8.83 -6.62
CA TRP A 621 -5.89 9.31 -5.24
C TRP A 621 -6.74 10.57 -5.13
N PHE A 622 -6.97 11.28 -6.23
CA PHE A 622 -7.83 12.46 -6.29
C PHE A 622 -9.31 12.08 -6.12
N SER A 623 -9.74 10.98 -6.70
CA SER A 623 -11.07 10.40 -6.53
C SER A 623 -11.17 9.56 -5.27
N SER A 624 -10.17 8.69 -5.01
CA SER A 624 -10.16 7.79 -3.85
C SER A 624 -10.08 8.54 -2.52
N GLY A 625 -9.53 9.77 -2.51
CA GLY A 625 -9.51 10.66 -1.34
C GLY A 625 -10.90 11.18 -0.91
N LEU A 626 -11.91 11.04 -1.76
CA LEU A 626 -13.30 11.46 -1.45
C LEU A 626 -14.13 10.30 -0.85
N TRP A 627 -13.60 9.09 -0.84
CA TRP A 627 -14.30 7.84 -0.56
C TRP A 627 -15.20 7.86 0.70
N PRO A 628 -14.75 8.40 1.87
CA PRO A 628 -15.57 8.38 3.09
C PRO A 628 -16.88 9.16 3.02
N PHE A 629 -16.99 10.12 2.12
CA PHE A 629 -18.17 10.99 2.01
C PHE A 629 -18.82 10.94 0.62
N SER A 630 -18.09 10.68 -0.45
CA SER A 630 -18.69 10.53 -1.78
C SER A 630 -19.56 9.28 -1.88
N THR A 631 -19.17 8.18 -1.22
CA THR A 631 -19.97 6.94 -1.11
C THR A 631 -21.26 7.14 -0.34
N LEU A 632 -21.31 8.12 0.55
CA LEU A 632 -22.50 8.49 1.32
C LEU A 632 -23.35 9.57 0.61
N GLY A 633 -22.96 9.98 -0.61
CA GLY A 633 -23.76 10.83 -1.50
C GLY A 633 -23.29 12.27 -1.66
N TRP A 634 -22.21 12.70 -0.98
CA TRP A 634 -21.65 14.04 -1.21
C TRP A 634 -21.32 14.25 -2.71
N PRO A 635 -21.60 15.44 -3.28
CA PRO A 635 -21.90 16.74 -2.67
C PRO A 635 -23.38 16.97 -2.29
N LYS A 636 -24.27 16.01 -2.57
CA LYS A 636 -25.68 16.12 -2.20
C LYS A 636 -25.83 15.86 -0.70
N GLN A 637 -26.79 16.56 -0.07
CA GLN A 637 -27.18 16.28 1.32
C GLN A 637 -28.12 15.08 1.33
N THR A 638 -27.57 13.90 1.57
CA THR A 638 -28.32 12.64 1.65
C THR A 638 -28.51 12.21 3.10
N LYS A 639 -29.52 11.37 3.35
CA LYS A 639 -29.72 10.76 4.66
C LYS A 639 -28.51 9.93 5.12
N ASP A 640 -27.86 9.20 4.21
CA ASP A 640 -26.66 8.43 4.53
C ASP A 640 -25.48 9.33 4.95
N LEU A 641 -25.34 10.51 4.32
CA LEU A 641 -24.31 11.49 4.70
C LEU A 641 -24.62 12.10 6.08
N GLU A 642 -25.89 12.35 6.41
CA GLU A 642 -26.32 12.88 7.70
C GLU A 642 -26.13 11.87 8.84
N ASP A 643 -26.53 10.60 8.62
CA ASP A 643 -26.53 9.55 9.63
C ASP A 643 -25.14 8.94 9.88
N PHE A 644 -24.27 8.89 8.86
CA PHE A 644 -23.07 8.07 8.85
C PHE A 644 -21.73 8.82 8.67
N TYR A 645 -21.77 10.15 8.43
CA TYR A 645 -20.56 10.95 8.30
C TYR A 645 -20.38 11.91 9.49
N PRO A 646 -19.20 11.98 10.12
CA PRO A 646 -17.96 11.20 9.88
C PRO A 646 -18.12 9.71 10.14
N THR A 647 -17.39 8.87 9.37
CA THR A 647 -17.36 7.43 9.61
C THR A 647 -16.66 7.10 10.93
N SER A 648 -16.90 5.92 11.49
CA SER A 648 -16.38 5.57 12.82
C SER A 648 -14.91 5.16 12.77
N LEU A 649 -14.55 4.35 11.79
CA LEU A 649 -13.23 3.75 11.66
C LEU A 649 -12.84 3.67 10.19
N LEU A 650 -11.58 3.99 9.91
CA LEU A 650 -10.88 3.62 8.69
C LEU A 650 -9.85 2.56 9.03
N GLU A 651 -9.97 1.37 8.45
CA GLU A 651 -9.00 0.28 8.58
C GLU A 651 -8.18 0.19 7.29
N THR A 652 -6.85 0.08 7.39
CA THR A 652 -5.98 -0.01 6.20
C THR A 652 -4.58 -0.52 6.53
N GLY A 653 -3.78 -0.86 5.51
CA GLY A 653 -2.35 -1.07 5.65
C GLY A 653 -1.59 0.23 5.92
N TRP A 654 -0.54 0.19 6.73
CA TRP A 654 0.28 1.36 7.03
C TRP A 654 0.99 1.96 5.80
N ASP A 655 1.18 1.18 4.74
CA ASP A 655 1.90 1.56 3.51
C ASP A 655 1.14 2.58 2.64
N ILE A 656 -0.18 2.74 2.83
CA ILE A 656 -0.98 3.75 2.13
C ILE A 656 -1.43 4.91 3.06
N MET A 657 -0.78 5.07 4.21
CA MET A 657 -1.07 6.15 5.15
C MET A 657 -0.98 7.53 4.49
N PHE A 658 0.08 7.83 3.79
CA PHE A 658 0.25 9.13 3.13
C PHE A 658 -0.64 9.28 1.89
N PHE A 659 -0.70 8.23 1.06
CA PHE A 659 -1.40 8.29 -0.23
C PHE A 659 -2.89 8.47 -0.11
N TRP A 660 -3.46 7.75 0.86
CA TRP A 660 -4.89 7.64 0.99
C TRP A 660 -5.40 8.28 2.28
N VAL A 661 -4.89 7.87 3.43
CA VAL A 661 -5.39 8.33 4.72
C VAL A 661 -5.19 9.84 4.90
N ALA A 662 -3.96 10.33 4.73
CA ALA A 662 -3.66 11.75 4.87
C ALA A 662 -4.46 12.61 3.88
N ARG A 663 -4.60 12.15 2.63
CA ARG A 663 -5.40 12.84 1.61
C ARG A 663 -6.87 12.88 1.96
N MET A 664 -7.45 11.76 2.45
CA MET A 664 -8.84 11.76 2.92
C MET A 664 -9.06 12.74 4.08
N ILE A 665 -8.12 12.82 5.03
CA ILE A 665 -8.22 13.78 6.14
C ILE A 665 -8.22 15.20 5.62
N MET A 666 -7.25 15.56 4.79
CA MET A 666 -7.13 16.90 4.19
C MET A 666 -8.36 17.29 3.38
N LEU A 667 -8.80 16.39 2.47
CA LEU A 667 -9.93 16.65 1.60
C LEU A 667 -11.27 16.64 2.35
N GLY A 668 -11.44 15.73 3.31
CA GLY A 668 -12.63 15.68 4.16
C GLY A 668 -12.83 16.99 4.92
N ILE A 669 -11.81 17.46 5.63
CA ILE A 669 -11.87 18.74 6.35
C ILE A 669 -12.15 19.89 5.38
N LYS A 670 -11.43 19.97 4.27
CA LYS A 670 -11.54 21.06 3.30
C LYS A 670 -12.92 21.14 2.63
N LEU A 671 -13.47 20.00 2.22
CA LEU A 671 -14.69 19.96 1.38
C LEU A 671 -15.98 19.88 2.20
N THR A 672 -15.93 19.30 3.40
CA THR A 672 -17.10 19.07 4.25
C THR A 672 -17.10 19.88 5.55
N GLY A 673 -15.96 20.45 5.95
CA GLY A 673 -15.79 21.13 7.24
C GLY A 673 -15.72 20.17 8.44
N LYS A 674 -15.61 18.85 8.21
CA LYS A 674 -15.56 17.81 9.25
C LYS A 674 -14.44 16.83 8.95
N VAL A 675 -13.90 16.19 10.01
CA VAL A 675 -12.99 15.05 9.84
C VAL A 675 -13.71 13.90 9.10
N PRO A 676 -13.03 13.13 8.22
CA PRO A 676 -13.70 12.08 7.45
C PRO A 676 -14.02 10.82 8.27
N PHE A 677 -13.27 10.57 9.32
CA PHE A 677 -13.42 9.43 10.24
C PHE A 677 -12.84 9.79 11.62
N LYS A 678 -13.32 9.09 12.66
CA LYS A 678 -12.91 9.33 14.06
C LYS A 678 -11.66 8.55 14.46
N GLU A 679 -11.43 7.41 13.85
CA GLU A 679 -10.29 6.52 14.13
C GLU A 679 -9.67 6.01 12.83
N VAL A 680 -8.34 5.85 12.82
CA VAL A 680 -7.58 5.13 11.80
C VAL A 680 -6.86 3.96 12.47
N TYR A 681 -7.07 2.76 11.98
CA TYR A 681 -6.35 1.56 12.41
C TYR A 681 -5.49 1.03 11.27
N CYS A 682 -4.17 1.04 11.45
CA CYS A 682 -3.22 0.54 10.46
C CYS A 682 -2.75 -0.86 10.84
N HIS A 683 -3.18 -1.86 10.06
CA HIS A 683 -2.73 -3.24 10.24
C HIS A 683 -1.33 -3.46 9.66
N SER A 684 -0.67 -4.51 10.13
CA SER A 684 0.64 -4.97 9.68
C SER A 684 0.54 -5.65 8.32
N LEU A 685 1.61 -5.57 7.51
CA LEU A 685 1.65 -6.22 6.20
C LEU A 685 1.90 -7.73 6.32
N ILE A 686 1.23 -8.50 5.46
CA ILE A 686 1.47 -9.95 5.37
C ILE A 686 2.65 -10.23 4.45
N ARG A 687 3.58 -11.03 4.97
CA ARG A 687 4.74 -11.58 4.27
C ARG A 687 4.61 -13.10 4.14
N ASP A 688 5.40 -13.72 3.29
CA ASP A 688 5.46 -15.18 3.24
C ASP A 688 6.13 -15.76 4.51
N SER A 689 6.16 -17.08 4.63
CA SER A 689 6.77 -17.78 5.79
C SER A 689 8.25 -17.46 6.02
N ASP A 690 8.94 -17.01 4.98
CA ASP A 690 10.37 -16.62 5.04
C ASP A 690 10.55 -15.11 5.32
N GLY A 691 9.47 -14.36 5.55
CA GLY A 691 9.47 -12.92 5.81
C GLY A 691 9.64 -12.04 4.57
N ARG A 692 9.47 -12.59 3.36
CA ARG A 692 9.58 -11.83 2.11
C ARG A 692 8.24 -11.17 1.76
N LYS A 693 8.30 -9.97 1.20
CA LYS A 693 7.11 -9.29 0.65
C LYS A 693 6.48 -10.19 -0.42
N MET A 694 5.15 -10.36 -0.34
CA MET A 694 4.40 -11.11 -1.35
C MET A 694 4.39 -10.35 -2.67
N SER A 695 4.71 -11.05 -3.77
CA SER A 695 4.62 -10.52 -5.13
C SER A 695 4.25 -11.62 -6.12
N LYS A 696 3.51 -11.25 -7.17
CA LYS A 696 3.12 -12.20 -8.23
C LYS A 696 4.34 -12.82 -8.91
N SER A 697 5.40 -12.05 -9.12
CA SER A 697 6.65 -12.50 -9.75
C SER A 697 7.45 -13.53 -8.95
N LEU A 698 7.26 -13.57 -7.63
CA LEU A 698 7.84 -14.60 -6.76
C LEU A 698 6.94 -15.84 -6.65
N GLY A 699 5.67 -15.76 -7.03
CA GLY A 699 4.70 -16.84 -6.89
C GLY A 699 4.27 -17.11 -5.44
N ASN A 700 4.58 -16.22 -4.51
CA ASN A 700 4.25 -16.34 -3.09
C ASN A 700 2.96 -15.59 -2.70
N VAL A 701 2.24 -15.00 -3.66
CA VAL A 701 0.91 -14.44 -3.45
C VAL A 701 -0.10 -15.57 -3.34
N ILE A 702 -0.85 -15.58 -2.24
CA ILE A 702 -1.88 -16.58 -1.95
C ILE A 702 -3.24 -15.91 -2.12
N ASP A 703 -4.10 -16.50 -2.97
CA ASP A 703 -5.49 -16.12 -3.12
C ASP A 703 -6.30 -16.68 -1.93
N PRO A 704 -7.10 -15.88 -1.21
CA PRO A 704 -7.95 -16.36 -0.13
C PRO A 704 -8.87 -17.51 -0.53
N LEU A 705 -9.38 -17.51 -1.76
CA LEU A 705 -10.25 -18.60 -2.27
C LEU A 705 -9.52 -19.92 -2.40
N ASP A 706 -8.22 -19.91 -2.74
CA ASP A 706 -7.40 -21.12 -2.80
C ASP A 706 -7.20 -21.78 -1.45
N VAL A 707 -7.20 -20.96 -0.40
CA VAL A 707 -7.12 -21.43 0.98
C VAL A 707 -8.46 -21.94 1.49
N ILE A 708 -9.54 -21.24 1.18
CA ILE A 708 -10.89 -21.62 1.60
C ILE A 708 -11.29 -22.96 0.97
N ARG A 709 -11.06 -23.14 -0.32
CA ARG A 709 -11.50 -24.31 -1.10
C ARG A 709 -10.44 -25.41 -1.21
N GLY A 710 -9.19 -25.09 -0.94
CA GLY A 710 -8.07 -25.90 -1.33
C GLY A 710 -7.76 -25.77 -2.83
N ILE A 711 -6.52 -26.07 -3.21
CA ILE A 711 -6.07 -26.06 -4.61
C ILE A 711 -4.91 -27.04 -4.78
N THR A 712 -4.90 -27.80 -5.87
CA THR A 712 -3.80 -28.68 -6.20
C THR A 712 -2.55 -27.92 -6.64
N LEU A 713 -1.38 -28.54 -6.60
CA LEU A 713 -0.14 -27.92 -7.08
C LEU A 713 -0.21 -27.63 -8.59
N ASP A 714 -0.82 -28.51 -9.36
CA ASP A 714 -0.95 -28.36 -10.81
C ASP A 714 -1.86 -27.17 -11.16
N ASP A 715 -2.96 -26.99 -10.44
CA ASP A 715 -3.84 -25.83 -10.61
C ASP A 715 -3.18 -24.52 -10.16
N LEU A 716 -2.35 -24.54 -9.09
CA LEU A 716 -1.54 -23.40 -8.70
C LEU A 716 -0.57 -22.99 -9.82
N HIS A 717 0.08 -23.97 -10.46
CA HIS A 717 0.94 -23.72 -11.61
C HIS A 717 0.16 -23.19 -12.81
N ALA A 718 -1.04 -23.75 -13.11
CA ALA A 718 -1.90 -23.27 -14.18
C ALA A 718 -2.33 -21.80 -13.98
N LYS A 719 -2.62 -21.39 -12.74
CA LYS A 719 -2.92 -19.98 -12.42
C LYS A 719 -1.78 -19.01 -12.75
N LEU A 720 -0.51 -19.43 -12.63
CA LEU A 720 0.63 -18.59 -13.02
C LEU A 720 0.62 -18.27 -14.53
N LEU A 721 0.13 -19.19 -15.36
CA LEU A 721 0.06 -19.03 -16.81
C LEU A 721 -1.07 -18.10 -17.27
N THR A 722 -2.12 -17.97 -16.45
CA THR A 722 -3.24 -17.04 -16.74
C THR A 722 -2.95 -15.60 -16.33
N GLY A 723 -1.89 -15.38 -15.54
CA GLY A 723 -1.46 -14.08 -15.06
C GLY A 723 -0.58 -13.31 -16.05
N ASN A 724 -0.17 -12.10 -15.64
CA ASN A 724 0.70 -11.20 -16.42
C ASN A 724 2.20 -11.37 -16.07
N LEU A 725 2.66 -12.61 -15.81
CA LEU A 725 4.06 -12.90 -15.49
C LEU A 725 4.88 -13.16 -16.76
N ALA A 726 6.14 -12.68 -16.77
CA ALA A 726 7.08 -13.06 -17.83
C ALA A 726 7.48 -14.54 -17.69
N ALA A 727 7.89 -15.20 -18.78
CA ALA A 727 8.26 -16.62 -18.76
C ALA A 727 9.37 -16.96 -17.73
N SER A 728 10.33 -16.06 -17.54
CA SER A 728 11.37 -16.18 -16.51
C SER A 728 10.83 -16.09 -15.09
N GLU A 729 9.79 -15.28 -14.86
CA GLU A 729 9.12 -15.14 -13.57
C GLU A 729 8.22 -16.35 -13.28
N VAL A 730 7.49 -16.84 -14.28
CA VAL A 730 6.71 -18.09 -14.18
C VAL A 730 7.59 -19.24 -13.71
N LYS A 731 8.79 -19.40 -14.32
CA LYS A 731 9.73 -20.45 -13.90
C LYS A 731 10.16 -20.32 -12.44
N LYS A 732 10.44 -19.10 -11.96
CA LYS A 732 10.80 -18.85 -10.55
C LYS A 732 9.62 -19.13 -9.61
N ALA A 733 8.42 -18.65 -9.98
CA ALA A 733 7.20 -18.84 -9.21
C ALA A 733 6.82 -20.31 -9.08
N THR A 734 6.90 -21.09 -10.18
CA THR A 734 6.68 -22.54 -10.19
C THR A 734 7.65 -23.27 -9.23
N ALA A 735 8.94 -22.91 -9.28
CA ALA A 735 9.92 -23.51 -8.38
C ALA A 735 9.63 -23.19 -6.90
N TYR A 736 9.22 -21.97 -6.59
CA TYR A 736 8.79 -21.59 -5.24
C TYR A 736 7.56 -22.38 -4.79
N GLN A 737 6.48 -22.40 -5.59
CA GLN A 737 5.25 -23.09 -5.25
C GLN A 737 5.48 -24.59 -5.02
N LYS A 738 6.30 -25.24 -5.84
CA LYS A 738 6.69 -26.64 -5.65
C LYS A 738 7.42 -26.88 -4.33
N ALA A 739 8.24 -25.94 -3.88
CA ALA A 739 8.96 -26.03 -2.61
C ALA A 739 8.06 -25.72 -1.39
N ALA A 740 7.23 -24.69 -1.49
CA ALA A 740 6.38 -24.22 -0.40
C ALA A 740 5.11 -25.08 -0.22
N PHE A 741 4.53 -25.56 -1.32
CA PHE A 741 3.25 -26.28 -1.36
C PHE A 741 3.35 -27.58 -2.18
N PRO A 742 4.18 -28.53 -1.78
CA PRO A 742 4.47 -29.73 -2.59
C PRO A 742 3.23 -30.62 -2.86
N GLN A 743 2.17 -30.47 -2.08
CA GLN A 743 0.88 -31.16 -2.25
C GLN A 743 -0.28 -30.20 -2.56
N GLY A 744 0.04 -28.97 -2.97
CA GLY A 744 -0.97 -27.91 -3.08
C GLY A 744 -1.31 -27.29 -1.71
N ILE A 745 -2.39 -26.50 -1.70
CA ILE A 745 -2.94 -25.89 -0.48
C ILE A 745 -4.21 -26.67 -0.13
N PRO A 746 -4.27 -27.28 1.06
CA PRO A 746 -5.45 -28.02 1.46
C PRO A 746 -6.60 -27.10 1.80
N GLU A 747 -7.83 -27.56 1.65
CA GLU A 747 -9.05 -26.89 2.06
C GLU A 747 -9.03 -26.58 3.56
N CYS A 748 -9.26 -25.32 3.91
CA CYS A 748 -9.29 -24.88 5.31
C CYS A 748 -10.65 -24.29 5.74
N GLY A 749 -11.41 -23.74 4.81
CA GLY A 749 -12.66 -23.00 5.07
C GLY A 749 -12.44 -21.54 5.48
N ALA A 750 -13.49 -20.74 5.41
CA ALA A 750 -13.46 -19.32 5.74
C ALA A 750 -13.26 -19.07 7.24
N ASP A 751 -13.86 -19.87 8.12
CA ASP A 751 -13.74 -19.72 9.57
C ASP A 751 -12.28 -19.87 10.04
N ALA A 752 -11.58 -20.91 9.55
CA ALA A 752 -10.19 -21.15 9.91
C ALA A 752 -9.27 -20.04 9.34
N LEU A 753 -9.52 -19.56 8.14
CA LEU A 753 -8.81 -18.44 7.54
C LEU A 753 -8.94 -17.19 8.41
N ARG A 754 -10.17 -16.77 8.71
CA ARG A 754 -10.47 -15.54 9.47
C ARG A 754 -9.88 -15.60 10.88
N MET A 755 -10.04 -16.72 11.58
CA MET A 755 -9.48 -16.90 12.93
C MET A 755 -7.95 -16.86 12.94
N THR A 756 -7.31 -17.44 11.92
CA THR A 756 -5.85 -17.38 11.76
C THR A 756 -5.37 -15.96 11.56
N LEU A 757 -6.02 -15.20 10.69
CA LEU A 757 -5.66 -13.82 10.39
C LEU A 757 -5.81 -12.91 11.63
N ALA A 758 -6.91 -13.05 12.38
CA ALA A 758 -7.11 -12.33 13.63
C ALA A 758 -6.02 -12.68 14.67
N ALA A 759 -5.65 -13.96 14.79
CA ALA A 759 -4.65 -14.42 15.73
C ALA A 759 -3.21 -14.00 15.38
N TYR A 760 -2.94 -13.62 14.13
CA TYR A 760 -1.63 -13.13 13.70
C TYR A 760 -1.42 -11.63 13.94
N THR A 761 -2.45 -10.86 14.28
CA THR A 761 -2.38 -9.39 14.43
C THR A 761 -1.63 -8.99 15.69
N THR A 762 -0.37 -8.60 15.57
CA THR A 762 0.55 -8.28 16.69
C THR A 762 0.77 -6.79 16.95
N GLY A 763 -0.08 -5.91 16.42
CA GLY A 763 -0.06 -4.47 16.75
C GLY A 763 1.20 -3.69 16.33
N GLY A 764 1.87 -4.05 15.22
CA GLY A 764 2.95 -3.22 14.68
C GLY A 764 4.09 -3.94 13.94
N SER A 765 4.21 -5.26 14.02
CA SER A 765 5.21 -6.03 13.26
C SER A 765 4.57 -6.69 12.04
N ASP A 766 5.32 -6.78 10.93
CA ASP A 766 4.87 -7.53 9.76
C ASP A 766 4.60 -9.01 10.10
N ILE A 767 3.59 -9.59 9.46
CA ILE A 767 3.07 -10.92 9.75
C ILE A 767 3.70 -11.93 8.79
N ASN A 768 4.49 -12.88 9.32
CA ASN A 768 4.97 -14.03 8.54
C ASN A 768 3.88 -15.10 8.51
N PHE A 769 3.18 -15.20 7.41
CA PHE A 769 2.01 -16.06 7.25
C PHE A 769 2.44 -17.50 6.88
N ASP A 770 2.02 -18.48 7.72
CA ASP A 770 2.23 -19.91 7.48
C ASP A 770 0.89 -20.64 7.41
N ILE A 771 0.61 -21.26 6.27
CA ILE A 771 -0.61 -22.07 6.04
C ILE A 771 -0.75 -23.21 7.05
N LYS A 772 0.35 -23.75 7.58
CA LYS A 772 0.31 -24.84 8.58
C LYS A 772 -0.40 -24.43 9.86
N VAL A 773 -0.31 -23.16 10.26
CA VAL A 773 -1.02 -22.63 11.44
C VAL A 773 -2.52 -22.66 11.22
N MET A 774 -2.97 -22.43 10.00
CA MET A 774 -4.40 -22.43 9.65
C MET A 774 -5.05 -23.81 9.88
N HIS A 775 -4.31 -24.89 9.66
CA HIS A 775 -4.78 -26.23 10.00
C HIS A 775 -5.11 -26.42 11.48
N SER A 776 -4.40 -25.71 12.35
CA SER A 776 -4.68 -25.76 13.81
C SER A 776 -6.03 -25.10 14.10
N TYR A 777 -6.35 -23.99 13.43
CA TYR A 777 -7.65 -23.35 13.59
C TYR A 777 -8.79 -24.12 12.90
N ARG A 778 -8.54 -24.83 11.79
CA ARG A 778 -9.53 -25.78 11.25
C ARG A 778 -9.86 -26.90 12.27
N ARG A 779 -8.84 -27.42 12.96
CA ARG A 779 -9.05 -28.40 14.05
C ARG A 779 -9.82 -27.79 15.22
N PHE A 780 -9.57 -26.52 15.53
CA PHE A 780 -10.33 -25.78 16.53
C PHE A 780 -11.80 -25.61 16.13
N ALA A 781 -12.09 -25.26 14.88
CA ALA A 781 -13.46 -25.23 14.35
C ALA A 781 -14.15 -26.59 14.48
N ASN A 782 -13.44 -27.70 14.16
CA ASN A 782 -13.98 -29.04 14.38
C ASN A 782 -14.20 -29.34 15.87
N LYS A 783 -13.35 -28.88 16.79
CA LYS A 783 -13.56 -29.03 18.24
C LYS A 783 -14.86 -28.35 18.69
N ILE A 784 -15.10 -27.11 18.23
CA ILE A 784 -16.35 -26.37 18.49
C ILE A 784 -17.55 -27.15 17.94
N TYR A 785 -17.44 -27.62 16.68
CA TYR A 785 -18.48 -28.37 16.01
C TYR A 785 -18.84 -29.66 16.78
N GLN A 786 -17.86 -30.46 17.17
CA GLN A 786 -18.07 -31.69 17.94
C GLN A 786 -18.65 -31.44 19.34
N ALA A 787 -18.17 -30.38 20.03
CA ALA A 787 -18.72 -29.97 21.31
C ALA A 787 -20.20 -29.56 21.20
N SER A 788 -20.55 -28.78 20.18
CA SER A 788 -21.93 -28.38 19.90
C SER A 788 -22.81 -29.60 19.57
N LYS A 789 -22.33 -30.51 18.72
CA LYS A 789 -22.99 -31.76 18.38
C LYS A 789 -23.26 -32.62 19.61
N TYR A 790 -22.26 -32.74 20.52
CA TYR A 790 -22.39 -33.47 21.77
C TYR A 790 -23.48 -32.87 22.65
N VAL A 791 -23.49 -31.56 22.84
CA VAL A 791 -24.50 -30.86 23.64
C VAL A 791 -25.90 -31.05 23.05
N LEU A 792 -26.05 -30.76 21.75
CA LEU A 792 -27.35 -30.91 21.04
C LEU A 792 -27.89 -32.34 21.11
N GLY A 793 -27.02 -33.36 21.00
CA GLY A 793 -27.43 -34.78 21.13
C GLY A 793 -27.86 -35.22 22.57
N ARG A 794 -27.63 -34.33 23.57
CA ARG A 794 -28.04 -34.58 24.96
C ARG A 794 -29.26 -33.80 25.38
N LEU A 795 -29.75 -32.88 24.54
CA LEU A 795 -30.97 -32.13 24.83
C LEU A 795 -32.18 -32.98 24.48
N ASP A 796 -33.17 -32.97 25.39
CA ASP A 796 -34.47 -33.59 25.14
C ASP A 796 -35.20 -32.86 24.01
N SER A 797 -36.00 -33.59 23.20
CA SER A 797 -36.82 -33.02 22.13
C SER A 797 -37.78 -31.92 22.63
N ASN A 798 -38.14 -31.91 23.91
CA ASN A 798 -39.00 -30.92 24.55
C ASN A 798 -38.20 -29.81 25.26
N PHE A 799 -36.86 -29.79 25.13
CA PHE A 799 -36.02 -28.78 25.76
C PHE A 799 -36.35 -27.38 25.28
N VAL A 800 -36.75 -26.50 26.21
CA VAL A 800 -36.95 -25.07 25.93
C VAL A 800 -35.92 -24.28 26.73
N PRO A 801 -35.08 -23.49 26.07
CA PRO A 801 -34.10 -22.65 26.73
C PRO A 801 -34.80 -21.67 27.70
N GLN A 802 -34.22 -21.46 28.87
CA GLN A 802 -34.73 -20.47 29.83
C GLN A 802 -34.63 -19.07 29.20
N LYS A 803 -35.73 -18.29 29.35
CA LYS A 803 -35.78 -16.90 28.86
C LYS A 803 -34.90 -15.95 29.69
N THR A 804 -34.67 -16.26 30.96
CA THR A 804 -33.83 -15.47 31.88
C THR A 804 -32.57 -16.24 32.25
N ARG A 805 -31.43 -15.56 32.29
CA ARG A 805 -30.12 -16.12 32.66
C ARG A 805 -29.89 -16.02 34.19
N THR A 806 -30.92 -16.20 35.01
CA THR A 806 -30.82 -16.12 36.49
C THR A 806 -30.43 -17.47 37.06
N LEU A 807 -29.45 -17.46 37.96
CA LEU A 807 -29.06 -18.65 38.74
C LEU A 807 -30.23 -19.05 39.62
N ASN A 808 -30.50 -20.34 39.72
CA ASN A 808 -31.58 -20.87 40.52
C ASN A 808 -31.15 -21.38 41.93
N GLY A 809 -29.85 -21.28 42.23
CA GLY A 809 -29.23 -21.70 43.48
C GLY A 809 -28.98 -23.20 43.60
N LYS A 810 -29.22 -23.97 42.52
CA LYS A 810 -28.99 -25.43 42.46
C LYS A 810 -27.77 -25.79 41.61
N GLU A 811 -27.09 -24.78 41.09
CA GLU A 811 -25.92 -25.00 40.23
C GLU A 811 -24.77 -25.64 41.03
N SER A 812 -24.17 -26.65 40.46
CA SER A 812 -22.92 -27.24 40.97
C SER A 812 -21.74 -26.26 40.88
N LEU A 813 -20.69 -26.50 41.68
CA LEU A 813 -19.48 -25.70 41.63
C LEU A 813 -18.87 -25.65 40.20
N ALA A 814 -18.93 -26.72 39.45
CA ALA A 814 -18.45 -26.77 38.06
C ALA A 814 -19.27 -25.87 37.12
N GLU A 815 -20.58 -25.80 37.33
CA GLU A 815 -21.47 -24.93 36.55
C GLU A 815 -21.25 -23.45 36.90
N LEU A 816 -21.11 -23.12 38.17
CA LEU A 816 -20.74 -21.76 38.57
C LEU A 816 -19.36 -21.36 38.05
N TRP A 817 -18.39 -22.28 38.06
CA TRP A 817 -17.06 -22.04 37.55
C TRP A 817 -17.06 -21.75 36.05
N ILE A 818 -17.75 -22.54 35.21
CA ILE A 818 -17.78 -22.29 33.77
C ILE A 818 -18.52 -21.00 33.41
N ILE A 819 -19.61 -20.66 34.15
CA ILE A 819 -20.31 -19.37 33.98
C ILE A 819 -19.37 -18.20 34.31
N SER A 820 -18.62 -18.29 35.42
CA SER A 820 -17.64 -17.29 35.80
C SER A 820 -16.55 -17.14 34.72
N LYS A 821 -16.01 -18.25 34.19
CA LYS A 821 -15.04 -18.22 33.07
C LYS A 821 -15.60 -17.60 31.81
N MET A 822 -16.85 -17.87 31.46
CA MET A 822 -17.55 -17.28 30.33
C MET A 822 -17.68 -15.77 30.49
N ASN A 823 -18.14 -15.29 31.65
CA ASN A 823 -18.28 -13.87 31.92
C ASN A 823 -16.94 -13.14 31.89
N THR A 824 -15.88 -13.74 32.45
CA THR A 824 -14.52 -13.20 32.40
C THR A 824 -14.02 -13.09 30.93
N ALA A 825 -14.22 -14.15 30.14
CA ALA A 825 -13.82 -14.16 28.73
C ALA A 825 -14.59 -13.09 27.92
N ALA A 826 -15.91 -12.94 28.17
CA ALA A 826 -16.73 -11.93 27.52
C ALA A 826 -16.25 -10.50 27.86
N GLY A 827 -15.94 -10.24 29.15
CA GLY A 827 -15.37 -8.96 29.59
C GLY A 827 -14.05 -8.63 28.86
N VAL A 828 -13.11 -9.57 28.88
CA VAL A 828 -11.81 -9.40 28.21
C VAL A 828 -11.97 -9.25 26.69
N LEU A 829 -12.92 -9.95 26.06
CA LEU A 829 -13.20 -9.80 24.62
C LEU A 829 -13.67 -8.38 24.28
N ASN A 830 -14.61 -7.83 25.04
CA ASN A 830 -15.09 -6.46 24.81
C ASN A 830 -13.95 -5.43 24.98
N GLU A 831 -13.15 -5.55 26.03
CA GLU A 831 -11.99 -4.68 26.28
C GLU A 831 -10.95 -4.76 25.14
N THR A 832 -10.58 -5.98 24.74
CA THR A 832 -9.56 -6.18 23.71
C THR A 832 -10.03 -5.75 22.31
N LEU A 833 -11.29 -5.90 21.97
CA LEU A 833 -11.86 -5.41 20.71
C LEU A 833 -11.94 -3.89 20.69
N GLU A 834 -12.24 -3.23 21.82
CA GLU A 834 -12.21 -1.76 21.94
C GLU A 834 -10.79 -1.22 21.73
N GLU A 835 -9.78 -1.92 22.24
CA GLU A 835 -8.37 -1.53 22.06
C GLU A 835 -7.73 -2.04 20.75
N ARG A 836 -8.48 -2.76 19.90
CA ARG A 836 -8.02 -3.36 18.62
C ARG A 836 -6.94 -4.43 18.79
N GLU A 837 -6.94 -5.12 19.96
CA GLU A 837 -6.00 -6.22 20.28
C GLU A 837 -6.55 -7.57 19.80
N PHE A 838 -6.68 -7.74 18.47
CA PHE A 838 -7.34 -8.92 17.87
C PHE A 838 -6.67 -10.25 18.23
N MET A 839 -5.35 -10.30 18.33
CA MET A 839 -4.64 -11.50 18.77
C MET A 839 -5.02 -11.91 20.19
N LYS A 840 -5.13 -10.95 21.10
CA LYS A 840 -5.50 -11.21 22.48
C LYS A 840 -6.96 -11.66 22.57
N ALA A 841 -7.86 -11.04 21.78
CA ALA A 841 -9.24 -11.48 21.64
C ALA A 841 -9.35 -12.93 21.13
N ALA A 842 -8.62 -13.27 20.04
CA ALA A 842 -8.58 -14.63 19.49
C ALA A 842 -8.06 -15.66 20.49
N ASN A 843 -7.00 -15.35 21.22
CA ASN A 843 -6.43 -16.21 22.26
C ASN A 843 -7.37 -16.38 23.46
N THR A 844 -8.10 -15.35 23.84
CA THR A 844 -9.08 -15.39 24.93
C THR A 844 -10.23 -16.36 24.61
N ILE A 845 -10.79 -16.26 23.39
CA ILE A 845 -11.88 -17.14 22.98
C ILE A 845 -11.42 -18.58 22.79
N TYR A 846 -10.20 -18.75 22.22
CA TYR A 846 -9.58 -20.07 22.11
C TYR A 846 -9.39 -20.71 23.48
N GLY A 847 -8.83 -19.98 24.45
CA GLY A 847 -8.58 -20.46 25.81
C GLY A 847 -9.88 -20.82 26.55
N PHE A 848 -10.91 -20.01 26.43
CA PHE A 848 -12.22 -20.30 27.02
C PHE A 848 -12.85 -21.56 26.42
N ILE A 849 -12.98 -21.61 25.07
CA ILE A 849 -13.68 -22.73 24.42
C ILE A 849 -12.87 -24.03 24.53
N TYR A 850 -11.58 -23.99 24.18
CA TYR A 850 -10.75 -25.20 24.15
C TYR A 850 -10.47 -25.71 25.57
N ASN A 851 -9.84 -24.90 26.42
CA ASN A 851 -9.34 -25.35 27.71
C ASN A 851 -10.46 -25.41 28.77
N SER A 852 -11.27 -24.35 28.89
CA SER A 852 -12.26 -24.28 29.97
C SER A 852 -13.55 -25.07 29.66
N LEU A 853 -14.14 -24.83 28.47
CA LEU A 853 -15.41 -25.48 28.12
C LEU A 853 -15.21 -26.96 27.72
N CYS A 854 -14.35 -27.21 26.70
CA CYS A 854 -14.19 -28.56 26.14
C CYS A 854 -13.38 -29.47 27.06
N ASP A 855 -12.10 -29.12 27.32
CA ASP A 855 -11.19 -30.05 28.03
C ASP A 855 -11.41 -30.14 29.55
N THR A 856 -12.10 -29.16 30.17
CA THR A 856 -12.39 -29.20 31.59
C THR A 856 -13.87 -29.48 31.88
N PHE A 857 -14.78 -28.61 31.44
CA PHE A 857 -16.18 -28.71 31.84
C PHE A 857 -16.90 -29.91 31.20
N ILE A 858 -16.82 -30.06 29.86
CA ILE A 858 -17.46 -31.17 29.13
C ILE A 858 -16.85 -32.50 29.53
N GLU A 859 -15.52 -32.59 29.64
CA GLU A 859 -14.82 -33.82 30.06
C GLU A 859 -15.21 -34.22 31.49
N SER A 860 -15.29 -33.28 32.44
CA SER A 860 -15.70 -33.57 33.83
C SER A 860 -17.14 -34.09 33.89
N LYS A 861 -18.06 -33.59 33.06
CA LYS A 861 -19.44 -34.09 32.97
C LYS A 861 -19.52 -35.49 32.34
N LEU A 862 -18.66 -35.78 31.36
CA LEU A 862 -18.53 -37.11 30.77
C LEU A 862 -18.09 -38.16 31.80
N LEU A 863 -17.09 -37.83 32.61
CA LEU A 863 -16.59 -38.74 33.68
C LEU A 863 -17.66 -39.00 34.74
N LEU A 864 -18.42 -37.98 35.15
CA LEU A 864 -19.56 -38.12 36.10
C LEU A 864 -20.65 -39.05 35.52
N TYR A 865 -20.95 -38.96 34.23
CA TYR A 865 -21.94 -39.85 33.57
C TYR A 865 -21.47 -41.30 33.50
N VAL A 866 -20.20 -41.54 33.23
CA VAL A 866 -19.61 -42.87 33.12
C VAL A 866 -19.45 -43.52 34.48
N PHE A 867 -19.15 -42.76 35.56
CA PHE A 867 -18.86 -43.30 36.87
C PHE A 867 -20.06 -43.29 37.84
N VAL A 868 -21.09 -42.45 37.61
CA VAL A 868 -22.26 -42.30 38.54
C VAL A 868 -23.48 -43.02 38.00
N TYR A 869 -23.58 -43.36 36.72
CA TYR A 869 -24.73 -44.06 36.13
C TYR A 869 -24.45 -45.47 35.52
N PRO A 870 -23.49 -46.29 35.96
CA PRO A 870 -23.45 -47.71 35.52
C PRO A 870 -24.34 -48.64 36.37
N CYS A 871 -25.16 -48.16 37.34
CA CYS A 871 -25.91 -48.98 38.24
C CYS A 871 -27.43 -48.96 38.05
N PHE A 872 -27.97 -48.41 36.97
CA PHE A 872 -29.39 -48.51 36.63
C PHE A 872 -29.58 -48.81 35.14
N SER A 873 -29.33 -50.03 34.76
CA SER A 873 -29.90 -50.66 33.55
C SER A 873 -30.48 -52.01 33.93
#